data_051cc1569cee96bffffe6db3f3fdadae
#
_entry.id   051cc1569cee96bffffe6db3f3fdadae
#
_cell.length_a   1.000
_cell.length_b   1.000
_cell.length_c   1.000
_cell.angle_alpha   90.00
_cell.angle_beta   90.00
_cell.angle_gamma   90.00
#
_symmetry.space_group_name_H-M   'P 1'
#
loop_
_entity.id
_entity.type
_entity.pdbx_description
1 polymer ?
#
loop_
_entity_poly.entity_id
_entity_poly.type
_entity_poly.pdbx_seq_one_letter_code
_entity_poly.pdbx_strand_id
1 'polypeptide(L)'
;MTLTYPFTLLDERLQYWISKLGFSEPTKIQKLSIEPILKGENVLLISPTGTGKTEAALFPLLHRLLKENNSDGVKLLYINPLKALTRDLTQRIGTYANFLKLKVRPLYGDVSKVFKRPIPEIVIITPESLEIVLDWAPRWWPYFKTIKYVVIDEVHELTFSKRGYQLLVLLERLKQLTGRNFQRICLSATIANAEAVAEIFGGSDGKLKVIHSLKEREHEFEVRLAIPLTREEREDPFITGAKLISECIDNTKTLIFTNSRYSAERLKAEIEKKGIQIGVHHGSIGLEEREFSEDAFKQGLLKAIIATKTLELGIDIGDVKQVIQYRSPGQVNALIQRAGRSLHKPEEKSVCKIISTDPEDFLECLALVSLFYKGFLEEPTILENPLDVLAKEILGYALHNYRGIRSYKNQFTPVNLESIYKTIKKCSLFKTLSEREFEEAVNNLINSRLLSLENETPFPGSRFWNVCRFEETEAAEWPSLNFSEFFSMIPKRETFTLWVEHGFGKRRKLGELDSSFVYRSLATGMVIRFAGSNWKISEIDERGHNVFVIEAKEGGEVPSWKGEGLQRSEMVAKEMLTIVRSIINNPQIIFELAKDKKVAETILEYLKGIESSYIDAIANGKIIIEHIPPLKTWIFITFLGENINRTLAAAIYEKISETSLLVKYVISPIGFAFRSEIINPLHALGKINPEEFEELVEKHVIEKSPFTRLIKDQIKEHFGFPQDEVLIEKEASKQAMKIYYDLKGGIETFKKIKSGYLIEVSREKTSQLGESIIRYPFERPWNVSLKSIIKETLEKFQLGTLDDIFEYTWSNPLEAKKELRELSREINIIAFLDLTVKGWSIAKVPLEEEWATIKIPVATKFFIIRNEEDLEKIQKELVKEKFPLTKLLNLQIEFVFTVVSGGVEEPYSLKITNAFEIVLDKLIKSRIEKKYDKVDLKVHISGTRITMIHYGVPVALLRYLIQKDIITSYTLLEKGIASGRRQLIFEFP
;
A
#
# COMPACT_ATOMS: atom_id res chain seq x y z
N MET A 1 47.68 -15.58 -10.03
CA MET A 1 47.46 -14.13 -9.96
C MET A 1 47.88 -13.68 -8.58
N THR A 2 48.71 -12.62 -8.51
CA THR A 2 49.15 -12.07 -7.24
C THR A 2 48.03 -11.17 -6.70
N LEU A 3 47.54 -11.48 -5.49
CA LEU A 3 46.52 -10.67 -4.86
C LEU A 3 47.10 -9.35 -4.35
N THR A 4 46.31 -8.29 -4.43
CA THR A 4 46.69 -6.97 -3.94
C THR A 4 46.15 -6.73 -2.52
N TYR A 5 46.73 -5.77 -1.79
CA TYR A 5 46.26 -5.30 -0.49
C TYR A 5 44.84 -4.75 -0.60
N PRO A 6 43.93 -5.05 0.35
CA PRO A 6 44.09 -5.76 1.63
C PRO A 6 43.79 -7.28 1.58
N PHE A 7 43.61 -7.90 0.43
CA PHE A 7 43.39 -9.35 0.36
C PHE A 7 44.58 -10.16 0.92
N THR A 8 45.77 -9.60 0.83
CA THR A 8 47.00 -10.20 1.43
C THR A 8 46.99 -10.30 2.95
N LEU A 9 46.07 -9.58 3.65
CA LEU A 9 45.88 -9.71 5.10
C LEU A 9 45.05 -10.95 5.50
N LEU A 10 44.39 -11.58 4.56
CA LEU A 10 43.49 -12.69 4.82
C LEU A 10 44.25 -14.02 4.97
N ASP A 11 43.56 -15.06 5.49
CA ASP A 11 44.10 -16.42 5.59
C ASP A 11 44.51 -16.98 4.21
N GLU A 12 45.57 -17.70 4.10
CA GLU A 12 46.11 -18.22 2.82
C GLU A 12 45.12 -19.07 2.05
N ARG A 13 44.30 -19.88 2.73
CA ARG A 13 43.23 -20.67 2.10
C ARG A 13 42.18 -19.77 1.46
N LEU A 14 41.84 -18.65 2.13
CA LEU A 14 40.90 -17.71 1.63
C LEU A 14 41.49 -16.90 0.47
N GLN A 15 42.78 -16.49 0.55
CA GLN A 15 43.50 -15.87 -0.56
C GLN A 15 43.48 -16.76 -1.82
N TYR A 16 43.82 -18.07 -1.63
CA TYR A 16 43.77 -19.01 -2.73
C TYR A 16 42.36 -19.09 -3.38
N TRP A 17 41.32 -19.10 -2.56
CA TRP A 17 39.95 -19.15 -3.05
C TRP A 17 39.53 -17.87 -3.79
N ILE A 18 39.86 -16.70 -3.25
CA ILE A 18 39.63 -15.41 -3.87
C ILE A 18 40.28 -15.35 -5.27
N SER A 19 41.51 -15.82 -5.36
CA SER A 19 42.24 -15.92 -6.63
C SER A 19 41.57 -16.85 -7.63
N LYS A 20 41.02 -17.99 -7.18
CA LYS A 20 40.26 -18.91 -8.04
C LYS A 20 38.92 -18.32 -8.54
N LEU A 21 38.27 -17.48 -7.76
CA LEU A 21 37.07 -16.76 -8.18
C LEU A 21 37.37 -15.66 -9.22
N GLY A 22 38.64 -15.43 -9.56
CA GLY A 22 39.06 -14.39 -10.50
C GLY A 22 39.17 -12.99 -9.91
N PHE A 23 39.05 -12.86 -8.60
CA PHE A 23 39.22 -11.57 -7.93
C PHE A 23 40.72 -11.28 -7.73
N SER A 24 41.34 -10.54 -8.63
CA SER A 24 42.76 -10.12 -8.49
C SER A 24 42.91 -8.85 -7.67
N GLU A 25 41.97 -7.91 -7.83
CA GLU A 25 41.96 -6.62 -7.14
C GLU A 25 40.70 -6.44 -6.30
N PRO A 26 40.82 -5.96 -5.05
CA PRO A 26 39.69 -5.60 -4.22
C PRO A 26 38.99 -4.37 -4.76
N THR A 27 37.65 -4.40 -4.69
CA THR A 27 36.82 -3.22 -5.01
C THR A 27 37.10 -2.08 -3.99
N LYS A 28 36.65 -0.87 -4.32
CA LYS A 28 36.88 0.29 -3.43
C LYS A 28 36.29 0.07 -2.03
N ILE A 29 35.09 -0.51 -1.92
CA ILE A 29 34.48 -0.80 -0.61
C ILE A 29 35.26 -1.86 0.14
N GLN A 30 35.79 -2.89 -0.51
CA GLN A 30 36.62 -3.94 0.07
C GLN A 30 37.98 -3.35 0.56
N LYS A 31 38.59 -2.45 -0.22
CA LYS A 31 39.85 -1.76 0.19
C LYS A 31 39.66 -0.97 1.48
N LEU A 32 38.50 -0.33 1.66
CA LEU A 32 38.21 0.52 2.81
C LEU A 32 37.74 -0.25 4.04
N SER A 33 37.11 -1.44 3.88
CA SER A 33 36.42 -2.10 4.98
C SER A 33 37.12 -3.31 5.59
N ILE A 34 37.94 -4.05 4.81
CA ILE A 34 38.51 -5.31 5.27
C ILE A 34 39.40 -5.08 6.51
N GLU A 35 40.25 -4.10 6.50
CA GLU A 35 41.17 -3.83 7.63
C GLU A 35 40.41 -3.37 8.90
N PRO A 36 39.48 -2.40 8.86
CA PRO A 36 38.64 -2.05 10.01
C PRO A 36 37.90 -3.24 10.60
N ILE A 37 37.31 -4.12 9.75
CA ILE A 37 36.58 -5.28 10.23
C ILE A 37 37.53 -6.29 10.89
N LEU A 38 38.74 -6.49 10.33
CA LEU A 38 39.77 -7.35 10.94
C LEU A 38 40.23 -6.80 12.31
N LYS A 39 40.24 -5.48 12.49
CA LYS A 39 40.53 -4.83 13.78
C LYS A 39 39.40 -4.94 14.81
N GLY A 40 38.23 -5.44 14.40
CA GLY A 40 37.10 -5.60 15.29
C GLY A 40 36.19 -4.37 15.38
N GLU A 41 36.33 -3.38 14.49
CA GLU A 41 35.50 -2.18 14.48
C GLU A 41 34.07 -2.53 14.05
N ASN A 42 33.07 -1.91 14.66
CA ASN A 42 31.69 -1.93 14.23
C ASN A 42 31.51 -0.96 13.06
N VAL A 43 30.98 -1.44 11.92
CA VAL A 43 30.98 -0.63 10.69
C VAL A 43 29.61 -0.63 10.00
N LEU A 44 29.31 0.51 9.35
CA LEU A 44 28.23 0.65 8.38
C LEU A 44 28.86 0.85 6.99
N LEU A 45 28.72 -0.15 6.11
CA LEU A 45 29.23 -0.12 4.75
C LEU A 45 28.13 0.39 3.80
N ILE A 46 28.42 1.49 3.12
CA ILE A 46 27.50 2.11 2.17
C ILE A 46 28.14 2.11 0.79
N SER A 47 27.51 1.39 -0.14
CA SER A 47 27.90 1.43 -1.53
C SER A 47 26.78 0.90 -2.45
N PRO A 48 26.74 1.23 -3.73
CA PRO A 48 25.74 0.73 -4.68
C PRO A 48 25.68 -0.81 -4.71
N THR A 49 24.58 -1.35 -5.23
CA THR A 49 24.44 -2.79 -5.44
C THR A 49 25.52 -3.32 -6.40
N GLY A 50 25.93 -4.60 -6.25
CA GLY A 50 26.92 -5.24 -7.13
C GLY A 50 28.36 -4.75 -6.98
N THR A 51 28.69 -3.96 -5.93
CA THR A 51 30.07 -3.49 -5.66
C THR A 51 30.89 -4.43 -4.78
N GLY A 52 30.32 -5.58 -4.36
CA GLY A 52 30.99 -6.55 -3.51
C GLY A 52 30.94 -6.25 -2.02
N LYS A 53 29.82 -5.59 -1.55
CA LYS A 53 29.57 -5.34 -0.10
C LYS A 53 29.56 -6.61 0.73
N THR A 54 28.89 -7.65 0.23
CA THR A 54 28.78 -8.93 0.92
C THR A 54 30.14 -9.55 1.18
N GLU A 55 31.03 -9.58 0.17
CA GLU A 55 32.39 -10.07 0.26
C GLU A 55 33.25 -9.18 1.14
N ALA A 56 33.03 -7.84 1.10
CA ALA A 56 33.72 -6.87 1.95
C ALA A 56 33.48 -7.15 3.44
N ALA A 57 32.28 -7.63 3.81
CA ALA A 57 31.95 -8.05 5.17
C ALA A 57 32.43 -9.48 5.46
N LEU A 58 32.14 -10.41 4.55
CA LEU A 58 32.36 -11.85 4.82
C LEU A 58 33.81 -12.28 4.81
N PHE A 59 34.65 -11.81 3.88
CA PHE A 59 36.05 -12.27 3.80
C PHE A 59 36.83 -12.02 5.07
N PRO A 60 36.82 -10.83 5.70
CA PRO A 60 37.50 -10.63 6.98
C PRO A 60 36.87 -11.44 8.12
N LEU A 61 35.55 -11.69 8.12
CA LEU A 61 34.90 -12.51 9.14
C LEU A 61 35.25 -14.01 8.97
N LEU A 62 35.29 -14.52 7.74
CA LEU A 62 35.75 -15.88 7.45
C LEU A 62 37.20 -16.08 7.88
N HIS A 63 38.08 -15.12 7.62
CA HIS A 63 39.46 -15.13 8.13
C HIS A 63 39.50 -15.28 9.64
N ARG A 64 38.68 -14.51 10.38
CA ARG A 64 38.63 -14.60 11.84
C ARG A 64 38.08 -15.95 12.33
N LEU A 65 37.03 -16.47 11.67
CA LEU A 65 36.48 -17.80 11.98
C LEU A 65 37.49 -18.92 11.80
N LEU A 66 38.36 -18.84 10.78
CA LEU A 66 39.41 -19.82 10.52
C LEU A 66 40.53 -19.82 11.59
N LYS A 67 40.70 -18.68 12.29
CA LYS A 67 41.69 -18.57 13.39
C LYS A 67 41.13 -18.93 14.76
N GLU A 68 39.81 -19.10 14.84
CA GLU A 68 39.17 -19.46 16.11
C GLU A 68 39.25 -20.96 16.40
N ASN A 69 39.36 -21.33 17.67
CA ASN A 69 39.32 -22.73 18.08
C ASN A 69 37.90 -23.31 17.84
N ASN A 70 37.84 -24.55 17.39
CA ASN A 70 36.59 -25.26 17.08
C ASN A 70 35.75 -25.51 18.34
N SER A 71 35.01 -24.52 18.80
CA SER A 71 33.95 -24.72 19.78
C SER A 71 32.61 -24.89 19.04
N ASP A 72 31.83 -25.88 19.44
CA ASP A 72 30.51 -26.15 18.89
C ASP A 72 29.57 -24.92 19.10
N GLY A 73 28.99 -24.39 18.06
CA GLY A 73 28.03 -23.28 18.15
C GLY A 73 28.08 -22.29 16.99
N VAL A 74 27.07 -21.43 16.94
CA VAL A 74 26.94 -20.39 15.93
C VAL A 74 27.90 -19.23 16.26
N LYS A 75 28.77 -18.88 15.34
CA LYS A 75 29.76 -17.79 15.49
C LYS A 75 29.38 -16.54 14.74
N LEU A 76 28.85 -16.71 13.52
CA LEU A 76 28.43 -15.65 12.63
C LEU A 76 26.91 -15.76 12.39
N LEU A 77 26.20 -14.69 12.72
CA LEU A 77 24.79 -14.51 12.40
C LEU A 77 24.68 -13.50 11.25
N TYR A 78 24.12 -13.94 10.12
CA TYR A 78 23.86 -13.09 8.96
C TYR A 78 22.36 -12.83 8.87
N ILE A 79 21.94 -11.58 9.11
CA ILE A 79 20.53 -11.16 9.14
C ILE A 79 20.20 -10.50 7.81
N ASN A 80 19.21 -11.07 7.11
CA ASN A 80 18.70 -10.51 5.87
C ASN A 80 17.17 -10.30 5.99
N PRO A 81 16.64 -9.13 5.66
CA PRO A 81 15.20 -8.86 5.79
C PRO A 81 14.32 -9.62 4.79
N LEU A 82 14.88 -10.20 3.74
CA LEU A 82 14.11 -10.79 2.65
C LEU A 82 14.32 -12.30 2.53
N LYS A 83 13.23 -13.06 2.65
CA LYS A 83 13.23 -14.53 2.49
C LYS A 83 13.79 -14.97 1.13
N ALA A 84 13.42 -14.28 0.06
CA ALA A 84 13.88 -14.60 -1.29
C ALA A 84 15.42 -14.48 -1.43
N LEU A 85 16.01 -13.42 -0.89
CA LEU A 85 17.46 -13.21 -0.89
C LEU A 85 18.21 -14.23 -0.01
N THR A 86 17.56 -14.74 1.04
CA THR A 86 18.21 -15.65 1.97
C THR A 86 18.62 -16.97 1.28
N ARG A 87 17.84 -17.43 0.30
CA ARG A 87 18.14 -18.63 -0.49
C ARG A 87 19.40 -18.44 -1.34
N ASP A 88 19.44 -17.36 -2.09
CA ASP A 88 20.59 -17.02 -2.96
C ASP A 88 21.86 -16.78 -2.16
N LEU A 89 21.76 -16.00 -1.08
CA LEU A 89 22.85 -15.78 -0.13
C LEU A 89 23.34 -17.09 0.49
N THR A 90 22.44 -18.03 0.83
CA THR A 90 22.84 -19.31 1.40
C THR A 90 23.67 -20.13 0.40
N GLN A 91 23.28 -20.13 -0.86
CA GLN A 91 24.05 -20.82 -1.91
C GLN A 91 25.42 -20.15 -2.09
N ARG A 92 25.47 -18.84 -2.19
CA ARG A 92 26.70 -18.05 -2.39
C ARG A 92 27.66 -18.16 -1.21
N ILE A 93 27.18 -17.92 0.03
CA ILE A 93 27.98 -18.07 1.25
C ILE A 93 28.39 -19.53 1.45
N GLY A 94 27.50 -20.48 1.13
CA GLY A 94 27.76 -21.91 1.18
C GLY A 94 28.95 -22.32 0.31
N THR A 95 29.09 -21.75 -0.87
CA THR A 95 30.24 -22.00 -1.75
C THR A 95 31.56 -21.62 -1.08
N TYR A 96 31.63 -20.44 -0.45
CA TYR A 96 32.83 -19.99 0.28
C TYR A 96 33.11 -20.87 1.52
N ALA A 97 32.06 -21.08 2.32
CA ALA A 97 32.17 -21.78 3.58
C ALA A 97 32.55 -23.28 3.38
N ASN A 98 31.95 -23.98 2.42
CA ASN A 98 32.23 -25.36 2.12
C ASN A 98 33.70 -25.57 1.74
N PHE A 99 34.27 -24.66 0.93
CA PHE A 99 35.70 -24.74 0.62
C PHE A 99 36.58 -24.62 1.88
N LEU A 100 36.17 -23.77 2.82
CA LEU A 100 36.85 -23.52 4.08
C LEU A 100 36.48 -24.55 5.18
N LYS A 101 35.68 -25.56 4.86
CA LYS A 101 35.12 -26.58 5.78
C LYS A 101 34.27 -25.99 6.92
N LEU A 102 33.66 -24.85 6.70
CA LEU A 102 32.67 -24.22 7.57
C LEU A 102 31.26 -24.61 7.13
N LYS A 103 30.36 -24.75 8.08
CA LYS A 103 28.96 -25.12 7.82
C LYS A 103 28.07 -23.89 7.86
N VAL A 104 27.22 -23.77 6.85
CA VAL A 104 26.22 -22.71 6.73
C VAL A 104 24.83 -23.32 6.76
N ARG A 105 23.91 -22.68 7.47
CA ARG A 105 22.49 -23.06 7.48
C ARG A 105 21.59 -21.85 7.43
N PRO A 106 20.55 -21.86 6.58
CA PRO A 106 19.49 -20.87 6.63
C PRO A 106 18.46 -21.23 7.72
N LEU A 107 17.92 -20.21 8.40
CA LEU A 107 16.78 -20.30 9.31
C LEU A 107 15.74 -19.26 8.91
N TYR A 108 14.75 -19.66 8.09
CA TYR A 108 13.64 -18.79 7.68
C TYR A 108 12.40 -19.60 7.25
N GLY A 109 11.22 -19.09 7.57
CA GLY A 109 9.95 -19.69 7.16
C GLY A 109 9.85 -21.18 7.45
N ASP A 110 9.50 -21.96 6.42
CA ASP A 110 9.36 -23.41 6.51
C ASP A 110 10.68 -24.18 6.37
N VAL A 111 11.75 -23.48 6.03
CA VAL A 111 13.08 -24.10 5.86
C VAL A 111 13.72 -24.24 7.24
N SER A 112 14.18 -25.45 7.55
CA SER A 112 14.88 -25.79 8.82
C SER A 112 14.00 -25.76 10.07
N LYS A 113 12.77 -26.26 9.97
CA LYS A 113 11.84 -26.43 11.10
C LYS A 113 12.40 -27.31 12.22
N VAL A 114 13.37 -28.16 11.91
CA VAL A 114 13.91 -29.16 12.84
C VAL A 114 15.36 -28.83 13.17
N PHE A 115 15.63 -28.78 14.47
CA PHE A 115 17.00 -28.73 14.98
C PHE A 115 17.79 -29.99 14.55
N LYS A 116 18.83 -29.80 13.74
CA LYS A 116 19.68 -30.91 13.21
C LYS A 116 21.14 -30.66 13.55
N ARG A 117 21.82 -31.69 13.98
CA ARG A 117 23.29 -31.71 14.11
C ARG A 117 23.93 -32.10 12.79
N PRO A 118 25.13 -31.66 12.47
CA PRO A 118 26.01 -30.81 13.26
C PRO A 118 25.58 -29.33 13.24
N ILE A 119 25.90 -28.60 14.32
CA ILE A 119 25.57 -27.15 14.45
C ILE A 119 26.42 -26.36 13.44
N PRO A 120 25.84 -25.43 12.70
CA PRO A 120 26.58 -24.60 11.76
C PRO A 120 27.32 -23.47 12.47
N GLU A 121 28.50 -23.11 11.95
CA GLU A 121 29.24 -21.93 12.41
C GLU A 121 28.59 -20.62 11.91
N ILE A 122 27.90 -20.70 10.77
CA ILE A 122 27.24 -19.57 10.11
C ILE A 122 25.77 -19.83 9.99
N VAL A 123 24.94 -18.92 10.49
CA VAL A 123 23.49 -18.97 10.33
C VAL A 123 23.02 -17.73 9.58
N ILE A 124 22.21 -17.94 8.53
CA ILE A 124 21.55 -16.89 7.77
C ILE A 124 20.08 -16.86 8.21
N ILE A 125 19.59 -15.71 8.68
CA ILE A 125 18.30 -15.61 9.36
C ILE A 125 17.55 -14.33 8.98
N THR A 126 16.21 -14.35 9.10
CA THR A 126 15.39 -13.11 9.04
C THR A 126 15.13 -12.58 10.44
N PRO A 127 14.75 -11.29 10.60
CA PRO A 127 14.39 -10.72 11.92
C PRO A 127 13.35 -11.57 12.67
N GLU A 128 12.29 -11.99 11.98
CA GLU A 128 11.22 -12.81 12.57
C GLU A 128 11.74 -14.17 13.05
N SER A 129 12.63 -14.77 12.30
CA SER A 129 13.21 -16.05 12.68
C SER A 129 14.19 -15.93 13.86
N LEU A 130 14.88 -14.79 13.98
CA LEU A 130 15.70 -14.49 15.14
C LEU A 130 14.83 -14.38 16.41
N GLU A 131 13.68 -13.73 16.30
CA GLU A 131 12.74 -13.65 17.41
C GLU A 131 12.19 -15.03 17.78
N ILE A 132 11.81 -15.85 16.81
CA ILE A 132 11.41 -17.25 17.08
C ILE A 132 12.51 -18.00 17.83
N VAL A 133 13.77 -17.83 17.47
CA VAL A 133 14.88 -18.44 18.20
C VAL A 133 14.94 -17.96 19.63
N LEU A 134 14.81 -16.64 19.86
CA LEU A 134 14.91 -16.06 21.20
C LEU A 134 13.70 -16.42 22.08
N ASP A 135 12.50 -16.47 21.54
CA ASP A 135 11.26 -16.60 22.31
C ASP A 135 10.74 -18.03 22.39
N TRP A 136 10.87 -18.79 21.30
CA TRP A 136 10.18 -20.06 21.15
C TRP A 136 11.10 -21.29 21.08
N ALA A 137 12.34 -21.15 20.53
CA ALA A 137 13.20 -22.29 20.23
C ALA A 137 14.40 -22.40 21.19
N PRO A 138 14.20 -22.74 22.49
CA PRO A 138 15.26 -22.73 23.51
C PRO A 138 16.42 -23.69 23.18
N ARG A 139 16.21 -24.73 22.40
CA ARG A 139 17.29 -25.65 21.96
C ARG A 139 18.42 -24.96 21.21
N TRP A 140 18.15 -23.78 20.61
CA TRP A 140 19.16 -22.98 19.91
C TRP A 140 19.95 -22.07 20.87
N TRP A 141 19.44 -21.73 22.07
CA TRP A 141 20.06 -20.75 22.97
C TRP A 141 21.50 -21.08 23.34
N PRO A 142 21.86 -22.34 23.73
CA PRO A 142 23.26 -22.66 24.06
C PRO A 142 24.23 -22.39 22.89
N TYR A 143 23.76 -22.57 21.65
CA TYR A 143 24.58 -22.36 20.45
C TYR A 143 24.62 -20.90 20.01
N PHE A 144 23.56 -20.14 20.29
CA PHE A 144 23.51 -18.70 20.03
C PHE A 144 24.33 -17.91 21.06
N LYS A 145 24.57 -18.44 22.27
CA LYS A 145 25.49 -17.87 23.25
C LYS A 145 26.91 -17.72 22.74
N THR A 146 27.28 -18.43 21.68
CA THR A 146 28.63 -18.41 21.11
C THR A 146 28.82 -17.40 19.97
N ILE A 147 27.78 -16.63 19.62
CA ILE A 147 27.82 -15.61 18.57
C ILE A 147 28.83 -14.53 18.90
N LYS A 148 29.67 -14.20 17.93
CA LYS A 148 30.70 -13.16 18.01
C LYS A 148 30.55 -12.10 16.96
N TYR A 149 29.91 -12.43 15.82
CA TYR A 149 29.76 -11.56 14.67
C TYR A 149 28.31 -11.54 14.21
N VAL A 150 27.81 -10.33 13.92
CA VAL A 150 26.50 -10.13 13.35
C VAL A 150 26.62 -9.24 12.12
N VAL A 151 26.21 -9.75 10.98
CA VAL A 151 26.05 -8.98 9.73
C VAL A 151 24.57 -8.68 9.56
N ILE A 152 24.23 -7.42 9.29
CA ILE A 152 22.87 -6.95 9.02
C ILE A 152 22.88 -6.40 7.61
N ASP A 153 22.18 -7.07 6.71
CA ASP A 153 22.12 -6.69 5.31
C ASP A 153 20.87 -5.83 5.01
N GLU A 154 20.94 -5.07 3.94
CA GLU A 154 19.89 -4.17 3.45
C GLU A 154 19.33 -3.25 4.56
N VAL A 155 20.21 -2.64 5.36
CA VAL A 155 19.84 -1.80 6.50
C VAL A 155 18.90 -0.68 6.12
N HIS A 156 19.00 -0.14 4.91
CA HIS A 156 18.09 0.89 4.40
C HIS A 156 16.63 0.45 4.35
N GLU A 157 16.33 -0.84 4.14
CA GLU A 157 14.97 -1.38 4.19
C GLU A 157 14.45 -1.55 5.63
N LEU A 158 15.38 -1.76 6.56
CA LEU A 158 15.05 -1.94 7.98
C LEU A 158 14.85 -0.61 8.68
N THR A 159 15.55 0.42 8.29
CA THR A 159 15.51 1.74 8.95
C THR A 159 14.12 2.37 9.00
N PHE A 160 13.28 2.11 7.96
CA PHE A 160 11.94 2.68 7.81
C PHE A 160 10.80 1.73 8.21
N SER A 161 11.11 0.61 8.84
CA SER A 161 10.12 -0.43 9.06
C SER A 161 10.05 -0.87 10.51
N LYS A 162 8.85 -1.24 10.95
CA LYS A 162 8.65 -1.86 12.27
C LYS A 162 9.46 -3.14 12.44
N ARG A 163 9.75 -3.86 11.36
CA ARG A 163 10.67 -5.01 11.34
C ARG A 163 12.09 -4.64 11.76
N GLY A 164 12.56 -3.48 11.31
CA GLY A 164 13.86 -2.97 11.73
C GLY A 164 13.86 -2.56 13.19
N TYR A 165 12.77 -1.93 13.67
CA TYR A 165 12.62 -1.58 15.08
C TYR A 165 12.61 -2.81 15.97
N GLN A 166 11.86 -3.84 15.58
CA GLN A 166 11.89 -5.17 16.18
C GLN A 166 13.33 -5.72 16.22
N LEU A 167 14.04 -5.72 15.09
CA LEU A 167 15.41 -6.22 15.03
C LEU A 167 16.35 -5.50 15.98
N LEU A 168 16.24 -4.18 16.12
CA LEU A 168 17.07 -3.40 17.02
C LEU A 168 16.91 -3.84 18.48
N VAL A 169 15.68 -4.13 18.91
CA VAL A 169 15.43 -4.71 20.25
C VAL A 169 15.98 -6.13 20.36
N LEU A 170 15.76 -6.95 19.34
CA LEU A 170 16.28 -8.34 19.32
C LEU A 170 17.81 -8.39 19.40
N LEU A 171 18.52 -7.41 18.85
CA LEU A 171 19.98 -7.33 18.97
C LEU A 171 20.43 -7.07 20.42
N GLU A 172 19.72 -6.24 21.18
CA GLU A 172 20.02 -6.02 22.60
C GLU A 172 19.64 -7.26 23.45
N ARG A 173 18.53 -7.93 23.11
CA ARG A 173 18.15 -9.23 23.70
C ARG A 173 19.18 -10.34 23.37
N LEU A 174 19.71 -10.34 22.18
CA LEU A 174 20.79 -11.26 21.80
C LEU A 174 22.07 -11.01 22.62
N LYS A 175 22.42 -9.74 22.91
CA LYS A 175 23.51 -9.43 23.84
C LYS A 175 23.21 -9.95 25.25
N GLN A 176 22.02 -9.79 25.75
CA GLN A 176 21.60 -10.37 27.03
C GLN A 176 21.79 -11.89 27.06
N LEU A 177 21.37 -12.60 25.97
CA LEU A 177 21.53 -14.04 25.86
C LEU A 177 23.00 -14.47 25.81
N THR A 178 23.84 -13.76 25.01
CA THR A 178 25.25 -14.10 24.81
C THR A 178 26.11 -13.73 26.03
N GLY A 179 25.66 -12.77 26.85
CA GLY A 179 26.43 -12.18 27.94
C GLY A 179 27.66 -11.41 27.49
N ARG A 180 27.74 -11.01 26.22
CA ARG A 180 28.87 -10.32 25.62
C ARG A 180 28.46 -9.41 24.45
N ASN A 181 29.33 -8.45 24.13
CA ASN A 181 29.20 -7.70 22.89
C ASN A 181 29.68 -8.55 21.71
N PHE A 182 29.07 -8.36 20.57
CA PHE A 182 29.48 -8.93 19.27
C PHE A 182 29.78 -7.82 18.28
N GLN A 183 30.70 -8.08 17.34
CA GLN A 183 31.00 -7.13 16.29
C GLN A 183 29.84 -7.03 15.32
N ARG A 184 29.38 -5.80 15.01
CA ARG A 184 28.29 -5.51 14.08
C ARG A 184 28.83 -4.98 12.75
N ILE A 185 28.40 -5.58 11.67
CA ILE A 185 28.68 -5.12 10.30
C ILE A 185 27.34 -4.90 9.60
N CYS A 186 27.03 -3.64 9.31
CA CYS A 186 25.82 -3.24 8.64
C CYS A 186 26.12 -2.94 7.17
N LEU A 187 25.29 -3.47 6.26
CA LEU A 187 25.41 -3.28 4.81
C LEU A 187 24.21 -2.50 4.30
N SER A 188 24.46 -1.47 3.52
CA SER A 188 23.41 -0.64 2.95
C SER A 188 23.72 -0.28 1.50
N ALA A 189 22.66 -0.12 0.69
CA ALA A 189 22.74 0.69 -0.51
C ALA A 189 22.90 2.17 -0.15
N THR A 190 22.77 3.06 -1.11
CA THR A 190 22.79 4.50 -0.86
C THR A 190 21.68 4.89 0.11
N ILE A 191 21.97 5.64 1.16
CA ILE A 191 21.05 6.07 2.19
C ILE A 191 21.36 7.51 2.62
N ALA A 192 20.32 8.31 2.81
CA ALA A 192 20.43 9.62 3.41
C ALA A 192 20.75 9.52 4.90
N ASN A 193 21.42 10.53 5.45
CA ASN A 193 21.72 10.62 6.87
C ASN A 193 22.35 9.34 7.45
N ALA A 194 23.43 8.88 6.81
CA ALA A 194 24.16 7.67 7.22
C ALA A 194 24.60 7.69 8.68
N GLU A 195 24.85 8.88 9.23
CA GLU A 195 25.28 9.09 10.61
C GLU A 195 24.17 8.74 11.60
N ALA A 196 22.92 9.15 11.32
CA ALA A 196 21.77 8.78 12.14
C ALA A 196 21.53 7.26 12.10
N VAL A 197 21.66 6.64 10.93
CA VAL A 197 21.52 5.18 10.77
C VAL A 197 22.64 4.45 11.54
N ALA A 198 23.87 4.95 11.47
CA ALA A 198 25.00 4.40 12.20
C ALA A 198 24.81 4.48 13.72
N GLU A 199 24.17 5.54 14.22
CA GLU A 199 23.83 5.68 15.63
C GLU A 199 22.74 4.67 16.05
N ILE A 200 21.67 4.54 15.25
CA ILE A 200 20.55 3.66 15.55
C ILE A 200 20.98 2.19 15.57
N PHE A 201 21.69 1.73 14.55
CA PHE A 201 22.13 0.34 14.45
C PHE A 201 23.34 0.02 15.32
N GLY A 202 24.04 1.04 15.83
CA GLY A 202 25.09 0.88 16.84
C GLY A 202 24.56 0.44 18.20
N GLY A 203 23.38 0.93 18.58
CA GLY A 203 22.71 0.55 19.83
C GLY A 203 23.55 0.90 21.07
N SER A 204 23.62 -0.03 22.03
CA SER A 204 24.37 0.16 23.26
C SER A 204 25.91 0.12 23.07
N ASP A 205 26.42 -0.32 21.92
CA ASP A 205 27.88 -0.34 21.60
C ASP A 205 28.38 1.02 21.09
N GLY A 206 27.47 1.99 20.91
CA GLY A 206 27.78 3.29 20.35
C GLY A 206 27.68 3.31 18.83
N LYS A 207 28.03 4.43 18.22
CA LYS A 207 27.86 4.68 16.80
C LYS A 207 28.79 3.80 15.95
N LEU A 208 28.26 3.25 14.86
CA LEU A 208 29.03 2.50 13.87
C LEU A 208 29.96 3.44 13.09
N LYS A 209 31.13 2.96 12.71
CA LYS A 209 32.02 3.67 11.80
C LYS A 209 31.43 3.60 10.38
N VAL A 210 31.12 4.76 9.83
CA VAL A 210 30.56 4.83 8.46
C VAL A 210 31.68 4.73 7.44
N ILE A 211 31.56 3.82 6.50
CA ILE A 211 32.50 3.61 5.40
C ILE A 211 31.74 3.75 4.08
N HIS A 212 31.99 4.86 3.39
CA HIS A 212 31.38 5.15 2.09
C HIS A 212 32.28 4.75 0.94
N SER A 213 31.73 4.10 -0.05
CA SER A 213 32.35 3.94 -1.35
C SER A 213 31.44 4.50 -2.42
N LEU A 214 31.50 5.81 -2.56
CA LEU A 214 30.84 6.53 -3.64
C LEU A 214 31.76 6.51 -4.88
N LYS A 215 31.85 5.39 -5.60
CA LYS A 215 32.08 5.50 -7.03
C LYS A 215 30.68 5.51 -7.62
N GLU A 216 30.25 6.69 -8.01
CA GLU A 216 28.99 6.86 -8.74
C GLU A 216 29.07 5.94 -9.96
N ARG A 217 28.18 4.94 -10.02
CA ARG A 217 27.88 4.32 -11.30
C ARG A 217 27.26 5.41 -12.16
N GLU A 218 27.75 5.59 -13.35
CA GLU A 218 27.09 6.46 -14.30
C GLU A 218 25.72 5.85 -14.63
N HIS A 219 24.68 6.41 -14.02
CA HIS A 219 23.31 6.13 -14.40
C HIS A 219 22.94 7.06 -15.54
N GLU A 220 22.45 6.49 -16.61
CA GLU A 220 21.85 7.26 -17.71
C GLU A 220 20.34 7.15 -17.60
N PHE A 221 19.69 8.28 -17.33
CA PHE A 221 18.23 8.36 -17.28
C PHE A 221 17.71 8.95 -18.58
N GLU A 222 16.67 8.32 -19.12
CA GLU A 222 15.94 8.81 -20.27
C GLU A 222 14.46 8.90 -19.93
N VAL A 223 13.93 10.13 -19.82
CA VAL A 223 12.50 10.36 -19.56
C VAL A 223 11.77 10.49 -20.89
N ARG A 224 10.75 9.67 -21.08
CA ARG A 224 9.92 9.66 -22.30
C ARG A 224 8.46 9.88 -21.93
N LEU A 225 7.74 10.63 -22.76
CA LEU A 225 6.31 10.83 -22.65
C LEU A 225 5.58 9.97 -23.67
N ALA A 226 4.66 9.13 -23.20
CA ALA A 226 3.76 8.37 -24.06
C ALA A 226 2.63 9.28 -24.56
N ILE A 227 2.71 9.72 -25.81
CA ILE A 227 1.74 10.63 -26.42
C ILE A 227 0.61 9.82 -27.06
N PRO A 228 -0.67 9.97 -26.62
CA PRO A 228 -1.79 9.29 -27.24
C PRO A 228 -2.10 9.85 -28.64
N LEU A 229 -2.29 8.97 -29.62
CA LEU A 229 -2.61 9.31 -31.00
C LEU A 229 -4.07 9.07 -31.36
N THR A 230 -4.71 8.11 -30.70
CA THR A 230 -6.11 7.75 -30.91
C THR A 230 -6.98 8.17 -29.74
N ARG A 231 -8.31 8.14 -29.91
CA ARG A 231 -9.25 8.39 -28.80
C ARG A 231 -9.12 7.32 -27.73
N GLU A 232 -9.00 6.06 -28.08
CA GLU A 232 -8.84 4.94 -27.16
C GLU A 232 -7.55 5.09 -26.34
N GLU A 233 -6.43 5.46 -26.96
CA GLU A 233 -5.17 5.75 -26.28
C GLU A 233 -5.26 6.94 -25.30
N ARG A 234 -6.16 7.91 -25.54
CA ARG A 234 -6.41 9.04 -24.61
C ARG A 234 -7.24 8.61 -23.41
N GLU A 235 -8.19 7.73 -23.64
CA GLU A 235 -9.10 7.23 -22.59
C GLU A 235 -8.41 6.21 -21.68
N ASP A 236 -7.40 5.46 -22.19
CA ASP A 236 -6.65 4.46 -21.41
C ASP A 236 -5.12 4.66 -21.55
N PRO A 237 -4.47 5.25 -20.55
CA PRO A 237 -3.03 5.52 -20.55
C PRO A 237 -2.18 4.24 -20.55
N PHE A 238 -2.75 3.07 -20.17
CA PHE A 238 -2.04 1.81 -20.23
C PHE A 238 -1.77 1.36 -21.67
N ILE A 239 -2.69 1.65 -22.60
CA ILE A 239 -2.51 1.34 -24.02
C ILE A 239 -1.31 2.11 -24.58
N THR A 240 -1.27 3.43 -24.32
CA THR A 240 -0.19 4.30 -24.80
C THR A 240 1.14 3.95 -24.14
N GLY A 241 1.13 3.75 -22.83
CA GLY A 241 2.32 3.34 -22.07
C GLY A 241 2.87 1.99 -22.52
N ALA A 242 2.01 0.99 -22.70
CA ALA A 242 2.40 -0.33 -23.18
C ALA A 242 2.98 -0.28 -24.61
N LYS A 243 2.46 0.59 -25.48
CA LYS A 243 3.00 0.81 -26.82
C LYS A 243 4.45 1.31 -26.77
N LEU A 244 4.70 2.37 -25.99
CA LEU A 244 6.04 2.94 -25.86
C LEU A 244 7.01 1.99 -25.14
N ILE A 245 6.55 1.26 -24.12
CA ILE A 245 7.33 0.21 -23.46
C ILE A 245 7.70 -0.89 -24.46
N SER A 246 6.75 -1.35 -25.27
CA SER A 246 6.98 -2.39 -26.29
C SER A 246 8.04 -1.99 -27.32
N GLU A 247 8.05 -0.71 -27.71
CA GLU A 247 9.09 -0.14 -28.58
C GLU A 247 10.47 -0.08 -27.90
N CYS A 248 10.49 0.03 -26.55
CA CYS A 248 11.72 0.04 -25.76
C CYS A 248 12.27 -1.35 -25.45
N ILE A 249 11.43 -2.39 -25.48
CA ILE A 249 11.86 -3.78 -25.28
C ILE A 249 12.49 -4.30 -26.58
N ASP A 250 13.73 -3.93 -26.80
CA ASP A 250 14.55 -4.56 -27.84
C ASP A 250 14.77 -6.05 -27.52
N ASN A 251 15.68 -6.71 -28.23
CA ASN A 251 16.07 -8.10 -27.91
C ASN A 251 16.91 -8.23 -26.62
N THR A 252 16.81 -7.26 -25.71
CA THR A 252 17.56 -7.21 -24.45
C THR A 252 16.69 -7.59 -23.26
N LYS A 253 17.28 -8.28 -22.29
CA LYS A 253 16.60 -8.59 -21.02
C LYS A 253 16.24 -7.30 -20.28
N THR A 254 14.94 -7.07 -20.11
CA THR A 254 14.39 -5.82 -19.57
C THR A 254 13.62 -6.07 -18.30
N LEU A 255 13.87 -5.27 -17.27
CA LEU A 255 13.06 -5.24 -16.06
C LEU A 255 12.19 -3.98 -16.06
N ILE A 256 10.87 -4.17 -15.90
CA ILE A 256 9.90 -3.08 -15.95
C ILE A 256 9.32 -2.90 -14.55
N PHE A 257 9.47 -1.71 -13.96
CA PHE A 257 8.89 -1.38 -12.66
C PHE A 257 7.60 -0.59 -12.79
N THR A 258 6.64 -0.91 -11.92
CA THR A 258 5.39 -0.18 -11.73
C THR A 258 5.15 0.10 -10.26
N ASN A 259 4.29 1.09 -9.96
CA ASN A 259 4.00 1.47 -8.58
C ASN A 259 2.88 0.63 -7.94
N SER A 260 2.09 -0.08 -8.74
CA SER A 260 0.97 -0.88 -8.25
C SER A 260 0.87 -2.25 -8.92
N ARG A 261 0.28 -3.21 -8.21
CA ARG A 261 -0.02 -4.55 -8.73
C ARG A 261 -1.00 -4.47 -9.90
N TYR A 262 -2.00 -3.59 -9.79
CA TYR A 262 -2.96 -3.30 -10.85
C TYR A 262 -2.26 -2.85 -12.13
N SER A 263 -1.34 -1.88 -12.03
CA SER A 263 -0.56 -1.40 -13.18
C SER A 263 0.30 -2.51 -13.79
N ALA A 264 0.85 -3.41 -12.97
CA ALA A 264 1.66 -4.53 -13.47
C ALA A 264 0.83 -5.49 -14.33
N GLU A 265 -0.34 -5.89 -13.85
CA GLU A 265 -1.24 -6.79 -14.57
C GLU A 265 -1.84 -6.13 -15.82
N ARG A 266 -2.23 -4.85 -15.72
CA ARG A 266 -2.77 -4.08 -16.86
C ARG A 266 -1.73 -3.92 -17.99
N LEU A 267 -0.52 -3.50 -17.67
CA LEU A 267 0.57 -3.36 -18.65
C LEU A 267 0.92 -4.69 -19.30
N LYS A 268 1.00 -5.78 -18.50
CA LYS A 268 1.23 -7.11 -19.07
C LYS A 268 0.17 -7.44 -20.12
N ALA A 269 -1.11 -7.21 -19.80
CA ALA A 269 -2.20 -7.46 -20.73
C ALA A 269 -2.03 -6.70 -22.07
N GLU A 270 -1.70 -5.41 -21.99
CA GLU A 270 -1.56 -4.58 -23.19
C GLU A 270 -0.29 -4.89 -24.00
N ILE A 271 0.81 -5.26 -23.35
CA ILE A 271 2.07 -5.64 -24.03
C ILE A 271 1.92 -7.01 -24.73
N GLU A 272 1.25 -7.98 -24.09
CA GLU A 272 1.01 -9.31 -24.69
C GLU A 272 0.13 -9.26 -25.93
N LYS A 273 -0.83 -8.31 -26.02
CA LYS A 273 -1.60 -8.06 -27.25
C LYS A 273 -0.71 -7.71 -28.46
N LYS A 274 0.53 -7.26 -28.22
CA LYS A 274 1.54 -6.95 -29.23
C LYS A 274 2.47 -8.13 -29.56
N GLY A 275 2.18 -9.33 -29.00
CA GLY A 275 2.94 -10.55 -29.26
C GLY A 275 4.25 -10.66 -28.45
N ILE A 276 4.48 -9.81 -27.45
CA ILE A 276 5.69 -9.87 -26.62
C ILE A 276 5.37 -10.69 -25.37
N GLN A 277 6.04 -11.82 -25.17
CA GLN A 277 5.91 -12.63 -23.96
C GLN A 277 6.71 -12.03 -22.80
N ILE A 278 6.03 -11.72 -21.71
CA ILE A 278 6.61 -11.10 -20.52
C ILE A 278 6.06 -11.73 -19.24
N GLY A 279 6.87 -11.73 -18.18
CA GLY A 279 6.47 -12.18 -16.84
C GLY A 279 5.87 -11.06 -16.02
N VAL A 280 5.16 -11.41 -14.95
CA VAL A 280 4.70 -10.48 -13.92
C VAL A 280 5.16 -10.97 -12.54
N HIS A 281 5.55 -10.03 -11.67
CA HIS A 281 6.12 -10.33 -10.37
C HIS A 281 5.68 -9.31 -9.32
N HIS A 282 4.77 -9.70 -8.43
CA HIS A 282 4.34 -8.87 -7.30
C HIS A 282 3.95 -9.71 -6.09
N GLY A 283 3.86 -9.07 -4.92
CA GLY A 283 3.70 -9.76 -3.64
C GLY A 283 2.43 -10.60 -3.47
N SER A 284 1.38 -10.38 -4.29
CA SER A 284 0.16 -11.18 -4.24
C SER A 284 0.24 -12.49 -5.03
N ILE A 285 1.22 -12.63 -5.91
CA ILE A 285 1.42 -13.87 -6.70
C ILE A 285 2.05 -14.93 -5.81
N GLY A 286 1.61 -16.19 -5.96
CA GLY A 286 2.15 -17.34 -5.23
C GLY A 286 3.65 -17.51 -5.46
N LEU A 287 4.32 -18.15 -4.50
CA LEU A 287 5.78 -18.31 -4.55
C LEU A 287 6.23 -19.09 -5.79
N GLU A 288 5.55 -20.19 -6.11
CA GLU A 288 5.88 -21.04 -7.25
C GLU A 288 5.80 -20.30 -8.59
N GLU A 289 4.76 -19.46 -8.76
CA GLU A 289 4.58 -18.66 -9.98
C GLU A 289 5.65 -17.56 -10.11
N ARG A 290 6.05 -16.97 -8.97
CA ARG A 290 7.16 -15.99 -8.96
C ARG A 290 8.47 -16.65 -9.34
N GLU A 291 8.82 -17.80 -8.71
CA GLU A 291 10.02 -18.57 -9.02
C GLU A 291 10.03 -19.01 -10.49
N PHE A 292 8.89 -19.48 -11.01
CA PHE A 292 8.77 -19.83 -12.43
C PHE A 292 9.06 -18.63 -13.36
N SER A 293 8.51 -17.46 -13.05
CA SER A 293 8.75 -16.23 -13.84
C SER A 293 10.22 -15.80 -13.78
N GLU A 294 10.84 -15.89 -12.60
CA GLU A 294 12.26 -15.58 -12.40
C GLU A 294 13.16 -16.54 -13.21
N ASP A 295 12.91 -17.85 -13.11
CA ASP A 295 13.70 -18.88 -13.81
C ASP A 295 13.52 -18.77 -15.32
N ALA A 296 12.31 -18.56 -15.81
CA ALA A 296 12.04 -18.37 -17.24
C ALA A 296 12.76 -17.13 -17.79
N PHE A 297 12.83 -16.06 -17.00
CA PHE A 297 13.57 -14.85 -17.38
C PHE A 297 15.09 -15.10 -17.37
N LYS A 298 15.63 -15.78 -16.33
CA LYS A 298 17.06 -16.17 -16.26
C LYS A 298 17.47 -16.99 -17.48
N GLN A 299 16.63 -17.93 -17.89
CA GLN A 299 16.86 -18.79 -19.06
C GLN A 299 16.67 -18.06 -20.41
N GLY A 300 16.13 -16.83 -20.40
CA GLY A 300 15.89 -16.06 -21.60
C GLY A 300 14.61 -16.45 -22.38
N LEU A 301 13.73 -17.24 -21.76
CA LEU A 301 12.42 -17.61 -22.30
C LEU A 301 11.46 -16.40 -22.27
N LEU A 302 11.62 -15.51 -21.30
CA LEU A 302 10.93 -14.24 -21.22
C LEU A 302 11.89 -13.08 -21.55
N LYS A 303 11.43 -12.14 -22.37
CA LYS A 303 12.23 -10.95 -22.76
C LYS A 303 12.20 -9.88 -21.66
N ALA A 304 11.10 -9.81 -20.91
CA ALA A 304 10.94 -8.86 -19.81
C ALA A 304 10.13 -9.43 -18.66
N ILE A 305 10.31 -8.83 -17.47
CA ILE A 305 9.44 -9.02 -16.30
C ILE A 305 8.91 -7.65 -15.86
N ILE A 306 7.61 -7.57 -15.62
CA ILE A 306 7.00 -6.43 -14.93
C ILE A 306 6.95 -6.72 -13.45
N ALA A 307 7.51 -5.81 -12.64
CA ALA A 307 7.56 -5.96 -11.20
C ALA A 307 7.07 -4.71 -10.46
N THR A 308 6.60 -4.94 -9.25
CA THR A 308 6.43 -3.90 -8.24
C THR A 308 7.68 -3.87 -7.34
N LYS A 309 7.57 -3.35 -6.12
CA LYS A 309 8.66 -3.29 -5.13
C LYS A 309 9.40 -4.62 -4.91
N THR A 310 8.81 -5.76 -5.24
CA THR A 310 9.38 -7.09 -4.97
C THR A 310 10.73 -7.39 -5.63
N LEU A 311 11.02 -6.79 -6.78
CA LEU A 311 12.32 -6.91 -7.48
C LEU A 311 13.20 -5.65 -7.34
N GLU A 312 12.81 -4.66 -6.53
CA GLU A 312 13.68 -3.55 -6.17
C GLU A 312 14.92 -4.01 -5.40
N LEU A 313 14.77 -5.08 -4.62
CA LEU A 313 15.79 -5.59 -3.73
C LEU A 313 16.53 -6.76 -4.35
N GLY A 314 17.79 -6.90 -4.05
CA GLY A 314 18.88 -7.71 -4.55
C GLY A 314 18.67 -9.18 -4.97
N ILE A 315 17.49 -9.57 -5.40
CA ILE A 315 17.27 -10.90 -5.99
C ILE A 315 18.10 -10.99 -7.27
N ASP A 316 18.89 -12.05 -7.39
CA ASP A 316 19.60 -12.36 -8.62
C ASP A 316 18.61 -12.88 -9.68
N ILE A 317 18.24 -11.99 -10.59
CA ILE A 317 17.39 -12.29 -11.75
C ILE A 317 18.18 -12.45 -13.05
N GLY A 318 19.51 -12.56 -12.96
CA GLY A 318 20.42 -12.64 -14.11
C GLY A 318 20.77 -11.28 -14.71
N ASP A 319 21.42 -11.29 -15.87
CA ASP A 319 21.93 -10.08 -16.53
C ASP A 319 20.78 -9.22 -17.10
N VAL A 320 20.32 -8.25 -16.33
CA VAL A 320 19.36 -7.22 -16.78
C VAL A 320 20.13 -6.13 -17.52
N LYS A 321 19.80 -5.91 -18.79
CA LYS A 321 20.48 -4.91 -19.65
C LYS A 321 19.91 -3.51 -19.51
N GLN A 322 18.60 -3.40 -19.28
CA GLN A 322 17.92 -2.12 -19.09
C GLN A 322 16.80 -2.24 -18.07
N VAL A 323 16.53 -1.12 -17.41
CA VAL A 323 15.36 -0.94 -16.56
C VAL A 323 14.40 0.03 -17.23
N ILE A 324 13.12 -0.29 -17.20
CA ILE A 324 12.05 0.65 -17.58
C ILE A 324 11.21 0.92 -16.33
N GLN A 325 11.04 2.20 -16.01
CA GLN A 325 10.12 2.65 -14.97
C GLN A 325 8.85 3.18 -15.62
N TYR A 326 7.69 2.62 -15.30
CA TYR A 326 6.40 3.12 -15.73
C TYR A 326 5.85 4.11 -14.71
N ARG A 327 5.66 5.36 -15.13
CA ARG A 327 5.31 6.54 -14.32
C ARG A 327 6.34 6.87 -13.24
N SER A 328 6.22 8.06 -12.67
CA SER A 328 7.12 8.50 -11.60
C SER A 328 7.10 7.56 -10.41
N PRO A 329 8.26 7.13 -9.88
CA PRO A 329 8.31 6.37 -8.64
C PRO A 329 8.01 7.22 -7.39
N GLY A 330 7.92 8.55 -7.53
CA GLY A 330 7.59 9.50 -6.47
C GLY A 330 8.74 9.84 -5.51
N GLN A 331 9.83 9.07 -5.50
CA GLN A 331 11.00 9.25 -4.62
C GLN A 331 12.29 8.94 -5.36
N VAL A 332 13.34 9.70 -5.04
CA VAL A 332 14.69 9.51 -5.60
C VAL A 332 15.29 8.17 -5.14
N ASN A 333 15.08 7.82 -3.87
CA ASN A 333 15.55 6.54 -3.31
C ASN A 333 14.99 5.35 -4.10
N ALA A 334 13.70 5.35 -4.41
CA ALA A 334 13.07 4.31 -5.22
C ALA A 334 13.62 4.29 -6.66
N LEU A 335 13.85 5.46 -7.25
CA LEU A 335 14.44 5.56 -8.59
C LEU A 335 15.83 4.92 -8.63
N ILE A 336 16.68 5.21 -7.65
CA ILE A 336 18.05 4.66 -7.56
C ILE A 336 18.02 3.13 -7.38
N GLN A 337 17.17 2.62 -6.50
CA GLN A 337 17.08 1.18 -6.22
C GLN A 337 16.62 0.41 -7.46
N ARG A 338 15.63 0.95 -8.20
CA ARG A 338 15.13 0.37 -9.45
C ARG A 338 16.16 0.45 -10.57
N ALA A 339 16.73 1.63 -10.81
CA ALA A 339 17.76 1.82 -11.83
C ALA A 339 19.00 0.94 -11.57
N GLY A 340 19.37 0.77 -10.30
CA GLY A 340 20.48 -0.09 -9.89
C GLY A 340 20.32 -1.58 -10.19
N ARG A 341 19.15 -2.03 -10.71
CA ARG A 341 18.93 -3.41 -11.18
C ARG A 341 19.51 -3.67 -12.56
N SER A 342 19.78 -2.66 -13.37
CA SER A 342 20.49 -2.85 -14.63
C SER A 342 21.99 -2.98 -14.37
N LEU A 343 22.58 -4.03 -14.92
CA LEU A 343 24.00 -4.31 -14.99
C LEU A 343 24.72 -4.80 -13.71
N HIS A 344 25.40 -5.92 -13.89
CA HIS A 344 26.26 -6.53 -12.85
C HIS A 344 27.73 -6.17 -12.99
N LYS A 345 28.18 -5.51 -14.09
CA LYS A 345 29.58 -5.16 -14.30
C LYS A 345 29.85 -3.69 -13.89
N PRO A 346 30.93 -3.44 -13.13
CA PRO A 346 31.25 -2.10 -12.64
C PRO A 346 31.57 -1.06 -13.72
N GLU A 347 31.88 -1.49 -14.92
CA GLU A 347 32.37 -0.65 -16.03
C GLU A 347 31.27 -0.24 -17.02
N GLU A 348 30.08 -0.82 -16.92
CA GLU A 348 28.96 -0.55 -17.84
C GLU A 348 28.02 0.51 -17.25
N LYS A 349 27.47 1.40 -18.10
CA LYS A 349 26.48 2.39 -17.69
C LYS A 349 25.13 1.73 -17.45
N SER A 350 24.49 2.07 -16.34
CA SER A 350 23.14 1.65 -16.04
C SER A 350 22.15 2.49 -16.82
N VAL A 351 21.38 1.89 -17.72
CA VAL A 351 20.35 2.58 -18.50
C VAL A 351 19.00 2.39 -17.86
N CYS A 352 18.35 3.49 -17.47
CA CYS A 352 16.99 3.51 -16.95
C CYS A 352 16.11 4.44 -17.79
N LYS A 353 15.12 3.85 -18.47
CA LYS A 353 14.09 4.61 -19.20
C LYS A 353 12.88 4.82 -18.32
N ILE A 354 12.40 6.04 -18.19
CA ILE A 354 11.21 6.38 -17.41
C ILE A 354 10.10 6.75 -18.40
N ILE A 355 9.03 5.98 -18.39
CA ILE A 355 7.89 6.18 -19.30
C ILE A 355 6.77 6.87 -18.54
N SER A 356 6.59 8.14 -18.82
CA SER A 356 5.50 8.97 -18.32
C SER A 356 4.28 8.87 -19.23
N THR A 357 3.09 9.08 -18.69
CA THR A 357 1.83 9.02 -19.41
C THR A 357 1.11 10.36 -19.52
N ASP A 358 1.59 11.38 -18.80
CA ASP A 358 1.06 12.73 -18.86
C ASP A 358 2.15 13.78 -18.59
N PRO A 359 1.94 15.06 -19.00
CA PRO A 359 2.93 16.12 -18.85
C PRO A 359 3.40 16.37 -17.41
N GLU A 360 2.52 16.24 -16.44
CA GLU A 360 2.83 16.47 -15.03
C GLU A 360 3.73 15.36 -14.46
N ASP A 361 3.38 14.11 -14.72
CA ASP A 361 4.20 12.95 -14.39
C ASP A 361 5.59 13.05 -15.08
N PHE A 362 5.65 13.56 -16.33
CA PHE A 362 6.90 13.80 -17.03
C PHE A 362 7.78 14.84 -16.32
N LEU A 363 7.19 15.95 -15.90
CA LEU A 363 7.91 17.00 -15.15
C LEU A 363 8.36 16.51 -13.77
N GLU A 364 7.55 15.69 -13.08
CA GLU A 364 7.95 15.03 -11.83
C GLU A 364 9.13 14.07 -12.06
N CYS A 365 9.11 13.28 -13.13
CA CYS A 365 10.22 12.40 -13.50
C CYS A 365 11.51 13.20 -13.77
N LEU A 366 11.43 14.33 -14.46
CA LEU A 366 12.58 15.22 -14.64
C LEU A 366 13.10 15.77 -13.32
N ALA A 367 12.20 16.13 -12.39
CA ALA A 367 12.57 16.60 -11.06
C ALA A 367 13.33 15.53 -10.26
N LEU A 368 12.87 14.28 -10.29
CA LEU A 368 13.55 13.15 -9.64
C LEU A 368 14.94 12.90 -10.23
N VAL A 369 15.07 12.94 -11.55
CA VAL A 369 16.37 12.79 -12.25
C VAL A 369 17.31 13.95 -11.89
N SER A 370 16.81 15.19 -11.86
CA SER A 370 17.58 16.36 -11.46
C SER A 370 18.09 16.24 -10.01
N LEU A 371 17.21 15.85 -9.08
CA LEU A 371 17.56 15.64 -7.67
C LEU A 371 18.57 14.51 -7.50
N PHE A 372 18.47 13.44 -8.28
CA PHE A 372 19.46 12.37 -8.31
C PHE A 372 20.86 12.93 -8.66
N TYR A 373 20.97 13.70 -9.75
CA TYR A 373 22.27 14.29 -10.14
C TYR A 373 22.78 15.35 -9.16
N LYS A 374 21.88 15.97 -8.37
CA LYS A 374 22.25 16.84 -7.24
C LYS A 374 22.65 16.07 -5.97
N GLY A 375 22.59 14.73 -5.98
CA GLY A 375 22.91 13.89 -4.84
C GLY A 375 21.88 13.92 -3.71
N PHE A 376 20.66 14.35 -3.99
CA PHE A 376 19.57 14.35 -3.00
C PHE A 376 19.05 12.93 -2.75
N LEU A 377 18.76 12.64 -1.49
CA LEU A 377 18.12 11.42 -1.02
C LEU A 377 17.09 11.78 0.05
N GLU A 378 15.95 11.10 0.04
CA GLU A 378 14.94 11.26 1.09
C GLU A 378 15.46 10.72 2.42
N GLU A 379 15.32 11.53 3.47
CA GLU A 379 15.71 11.12 4.82
C GLU A 379 14.72 10.11 5.43
N PRO A 380 15.24 9.16 6.24
CA PRO A 380 14.39 8.20 6.94
C PRO A 380 13.52 8.87 8.01
N THR A 381 12.24 8.52 8.05
CA THR A 381 11.38 8.85 9.19
C THR A 381 11.53 7.78 10.26
N ILE A 382 12.12 8.14 11.39
CA ILE A 382 12.38 7.24 12.52
C ILE A 382 11.36 7.52 13.62
N LEU A 383 10.69 6.46 14.10
CA LEU A 383 9.77 6.54 15.23
C LEU A 383 10.55 6.39 16.54
N GLU A 384 10.24 7.22 17.50
CA GLU A 384 10.77 7.13 18.88
C GLU A 384 9.73 6.45 19.78
N ASN A 385 10.19 5.55 20.63
CA ASN A 385 9.36 4.80 21.59
C ASN A 385 8.09 4.23 20.93
N PRO A 386 8.16 3.39 19.87
CA PRO A 386 6.97 2.81 19.25
C PRO A 386 6.36 1.77 20.18
N LEU A 387 5.23 2.13 20.83
CA LEU A 387 4.62 1.31 21.90
C LEU A 387 4.05 -0.01 21.40
N ASP A 388 3.69 -0.12 20.15
CA ASP A 388 3.27 -1.39 19.52
C ASP A 388 4.44 -2.38 19.40
N VAL A 389 5.63 -1.90 19.02
CA VAL A 389 6.85 -2.72 19.05
C VAL A 389 7.22 -3.09 20.47
N LEU A 390 7.15 -2.13 21.42
CA LEU A 390 7.38 -2.38 22.83
C LEU A 390 6.47 -3.48 23.39
N ALA A 391 5.17 -3.37 23.16
CA ALA A 391 4.17 -4.33 23.63
C ALA A 391 4.45 -5.74 23.08
N LYS A 392 4.80 -5.83 21.80
CA LYS A 392 5.16 -7.10 21.17
C LYS A 392 6.40 -7.72 21.80
N GLU A 393 7.45 -6.94 22.05
CA GLU A 393 8.68 -7.43 22.65
C GLU A 393 8.47 -7.89 24.11
N ILE A 394 7.59 -7.23 24.87
CA ILE A 394 7.18 -7.70 26.20
C ILE A 394 6.51 -9.06 26.11
N LEU A 395 5.61 -9.27 25.15
CA LEU A 395 4.99 -10.58 24.90
C LEU A 395 6.00 -11.62 24.44
N GLY A 396 7.01 -11.23 23.67
CA GLY A 396 8.15 -12.08 23.31
C GLY A 396 8.92 -12.57 24.53
N TYR A 397 9.19 -11.69 25.50
CA TYR A 397 9.81 -12.10 26.77
C TYR A 397 8.89 -13.02 27.61
N ALA A 398 7.58 -12.83 27.58
CA ALA A 398 6.65 -13.73 28.24
C ALA A 398 6.74 -15.16 27.66
N LEU A 399 6.84 -15.28 26.32
CA LEU A 399 7.07 -16.55 25.65
C LEU A 399 8.44 -17.15 25.97
N HIS A 400 9.48 -16.32 26.00
CA HIS A 400 10.84 -16.73 26.39
C HIS A 400 10.83 -17.36 27.76
N ASN A 401 10.20 -16.74 28.76
CA ASN A 401 10.08 -17.24 30.11
C ASN A 401 9.30 -18.56 30.15
N TYR A 402 8.15 -18.61 29.48
CA TYR A 402 7.31 -19.80 29.39
C TYR A 402 8.06 -21.02 28.78
N ARG A 403 8.74 -20.81 27.65
CA ARG A 403 9.51 -21.86 26.98
C ARG A 403 10.78 -22.24 27.72
N GLY A 404 11.44 -21.27 28.35
CA GLY A 404 12.66 -21.47 29.12
C GLY A 404 12.43 -22.38 30.33
N ILE A 405 11.38 -22.11 31.13
CA ILE A 405 11.01 -22.93 32.29
C ILE A 405 10.66 -24.35 31.86
N ARG A 406 9.85 -24.53 30.80
CA ARG A 406 9.48 -25.87 30.30
C ARG A 406 10.66 -26.67 29.78
N SER A 407 11.65 -26.02 29.16
CA SER A 407 12.80 -26.73 28.54
C SER A 407 13.94 -26.99 29.54
N TYR A 408 14.21 -26.10 30.45
CA TYR A 408 15.37 -26.17 31.35
C TYR A 408 15.01 -26.29 32.83
N LYS A 409 13.69 -26.23 33.16
CA LYS A 409 13.18 -26.36 34.53
C LYS A 409 13.94 -25.43 35.51
N ASN A 410 14.45 -25.95 36.60
CA ASN A 410 15.16 -25.20 37.64
C ASN A 410 16.51 -24.62 37.23
N GLN A 411 16.98 -24.92 36.02
CA GLN A 411 18.23 -24.33 35.46
C GLN A 411 18.00 -23.04 34.67
N PHE A 412 16.74 -22.63 34.49
CA PHE A 412 16.38 -21.40 33.80
C PHE A 412 15.99 -20.31 34.80
N THR A 413 16.58 -19.14 34.65
CA THR A 413 16.19 -17.95 35.43
C THR A 413 15.32 -17.06 34.54
N PRO A 414 14.03 -16.92 34.88
CA PRO A 414 13.15 -16.06 34.12
C PRO A 414 13.56 -14.59 34.18
N VAL A 415 13.25 -13.84 33.14
CA VAL A 415 13.56 -12.42 33.00
C VAL A 415 12.38 -11.61 33.56
N ASN A 416 12.61 -10.79 34.59
CA ASN A 416 11.60 -9.92 35.18
C ASN A 416 11.43 -8.59 34.44
N LEU A 417 10.36 -7.84 34.72
CA LEU A 417 10.02 -6.58 34.07
C LEU A 417 11.14 -5.53 34.15
N GLU A 418 11.80 -5.42 35.30
CA GLU A 418 12.89 -4.46 35.48
C GLU A 418 14.07 -4.74 34.53
N SER A 419 14.44 -6.02 34.39
CA SER A 419 15.49 -6.46 33.45
C SER A 419 15.09 -6.25 32.00
N ILE A 420 13.80 -6.47 31.68
CA ILE A 420 13.23 -6.21 30.35
C ILE A 420 13.32 -4.72 30.02
N TYR A 421 12.84 -3.85 30.91
CA TYR A 421 12.92 -2.41 30.76
C TYR A 421 14.35 -1.93 30.52
N LYS A 422 15.29 -2.36 31.36
CA LYS A 422 16.71 -2.04 31.23
C LYS A 422 17.30 -2.50 29.90
N THR A 423 16.88 -3.66 29.40
CA THR A 423 17.38 -4.18 28.12
C THR A 423 16.79 -3.42 26.95
N ILE A 424 15.49 -3.15 26.96
CA ILE A 424 14.82 -2.38 25.88
C ILE A 424 15.35 -0.95 25.83
N LYS A 425 15.60 -0.32 26.98
CA LYS A 425 16.16 1.05 27.06
C LYS A 425 17.59 1.18 26.50
N LYS A 426 18.32 0.07 26.33
CA LYS A 426 19.61 0.04 25.62
C LYS A 426 19.47 0.18 24.10
N CYS A 427 18.29 -0.15 23.56
CA CYS A 427 17.98 0.07 22.15
C CYS A 427 17.87 1.59 21.89
N SER A 428 18.50 2.05 20.83
CA SER A 428 18.55 3.47 20.44
C SER A 428 17.15 4.10 20.30
N LEU A 429 16.16 3.34 19.83
CA LEU A 429 14.77 3.81 19.66
C LEU A 429 14.05 4.05 20.99
N PHE A 430 14.49 3.43 22.06
CA PHE A 430 13.83 3.46 23.39
C PHE A 430 14.68 4.16 24.45
N LYS A 431 15.72 4.92 24.06
CA LYS A 431 16.56 5.67 25.01
C LYS A 431 15.75 6.64 25.88
N THR A 432 14.71 7.24 25.32
CA THR A 432 13.83 8.22 25.98
C THR A 432 12.60 7.58 26.63
N LEU A 433 12.43 6.26 26.54
CA LEU A 433 11.30 5.56 27.14
C LEU A 433 11.23 5.79 28.65
N SER A 434 10.14 6.35 29.14
CA SER A 434 9.91 6.53 30.56
C SER A 434 9.38 5.24 31.23
N GLU A 435 9.60 5.10 32.54
CA GLU A 435 9.04 3.99 33.31
C GLU A 435 7.51 3.96 33.18
N ARG A 436 6.89 5.14 33.23
CA ARG A 436 5.44 5.29 33.12
C ARG A 436 4.90 4.73 31.78
N GLU A 437 5.53 5.08 30.65
CA GLU A 437 5.12 4.55 29.32
C GLU A 437 5.31 3.03 29.24
N PHE A 438 6.37 2.51 29.84
CA PHE A 438 6.59 1.07 29.93
C PHE A 438 5.50 0.39 30.78
N GLU A 439 5.18 0.95 31.96
CA GLU A 439 4.12 0.45 32.84
C GLU A 439 2.74 0.54 32.16
N GLU A 440 2.43 1.63 31.45
CA GLU A 440 1.20 1.77 30.66
C GLU A 440 1.08 0.65 29.62
N ALA A 441 2.16 0.31 28.90
CA ALA A 441 2.17 -0.80 27.95
C ALA A 441 1.97 -2.16 28.64
N VAL A 442 2.65 -2.41 29.78
CA VAL A 442 2.49 -3.65 30.56
C VAL A 442 1.06 -3.78 31.07
N ASN A 443 0.51 -2.73 31.65
CA ASN A 443 -0.85 -2.73 32.21
C ASN A 443 -1.90 -2.96 31.11
N ASN A 444 -1.71 -2.37 29.94
CA ASN A 444 -2.58 -2.63 28.79
C ASN A 444 -2.59 -4.11 28.40
N LEU A 445 -1.43 -4.75 28.34
CA LEU A 445 -1.29 -6.18 28.05
C LEU A 445 -1.92 -7.07 29.13
N ILE A 446 -1.84 -6.68 30.40
CA ILE A 446 -2.48 -7.39 31.53
C ILE A 446 -4.00 -7.25 31.46
N ASN A 447 -4.50 -6.02 31.27
CA ASN A 447 -5.93 -5.72 31.18
C ASN A 447 -6.58 -6.45 29.98
N SER A 448 -5.86 -6.58 28.88
CA SER A 448 -6.30 -7.37 27.71
C SER A 448 -6.15 -8.88 27.89
N ARG A 449 -5.63 -9.33 29.01
CA ARG A 449 -5.34 -10.75 29.34
C ARG A 449 -4.36 -11.42 28.38
N LEU A 450 -3.54 -10.64 27.71
CA LEU A 450 -2.45 -11.13 26.85
C LEU A 450 -1.21 -11.45 27.69
N LEU A 451 -1.03 -10.77 28.81
CA LEU A 451 0.06 -10.93 29.75
C LEU A 451 -0.47 -11.30 31.14
N SER A 452 0.24 -12.14 31.83
CA SER A 452 0.09 -12.39 33.28
C SER A 452 1.44 -12.20 33.97
N LEU A 453 1.41 -11.79 35.25
CA LEU A 453 2.62 -11.60 36.03
C LEU A 453 2.65 -12.59 37.19
N GLU A 454 3.80 -13.21 37.40
CA GLU A 454 4.15 -13.99 38.60
C GLU A 454 5.43 -13.39 39.23
N ASN A 455 5.32 -12.72 40.35
CA ASN A 455 6.45 -12.02 41.02
C ASN A 455 7.22 -11.11 40.03
N GLU A 456 6.52 -10.19 39.37
CA GLU A 456 7.06 -9.27 38.35
C GLU A 456 7.66 -9.95 37.12
N THR A 457 7.49 -11.22 36.98
CA THR A 457 7.95 -11.99 35.81
C THR A 457 6.78 -12.15 34.84
N PRO A 458 6.93 -11.76 33.55
CA PRO A 458 5.87 -11.86 32.57
C PRO A 458 5.74 -13.27 31.98
N PHE A 459 4.49 -13.72 31.86
CA PHE A 459 4.08 -14.96 31.19
C PHE A 459 2.90 -14.71 30.25
N PRO A 460 2.66 -15.61 29.26
CA PRO A 460 1.47 -15.50 28.41
C PRO A 460 0.19 -15.56 29.25
N GLY A 461 -0.69 -14.56 29.06
CA GLY A 461 -1.99 -14.51 29.70
C GLY A 461 -3.02 -15.47 29.11
N SER A 462 -4.17 -15.59 29.75
CA SER A 462 -5.22 -16.54 29.34
C SER A 462 -5.75 -16.34 27.89
N ARG A 463 -5.71 -15.13 27.40
CA ARG A 463 -6.18 -14.77 26.06
C ARG A 463 -5.08 -14.85 24.98
N PHE A 464 -3.83 -14.92 25.41
CA PHE A 464 -2.67 -14.90 24.51
C PHE A 464 -2.77 -15.97 23.41
N TRP A 465 -3.05 -17.20 23.80
CA TRP A 465 -3.09 -18.36 22.90
C TRP A 465 -4.21 -18.25 21.84
N ASN A 466 -5.34 -17.71 22.22
CA ASN A 466 -6.47 -17.50 21.31
C ASN A 466 -6.21 -16.39 20.30
N VAL A 467 -5.63 -15.28 20.75
CA VAL A 467 -5.32 -14.12 19.91
C VAL A 467 -4.17 -14.42 18.95
N CYS A 468 -3.15 -15.11 19.45
CA CYS A 468 -2.00 -15.52 18.64
C CYS A 468 -2.28 -16.76 17.77
N ARG A 469 -3.53 -17.25 17.73
CA ARG A 469 -3.99 -18.41 16.94
C ARG A 469 -3.11 -19.65 17.12
N PHE A 470 -2.73 -19.90 18.35
CA PHE A 470 -1.87 -21.00 18.70
C PHE A 470 -2.69 -22.18 19.23
N GLU A 471 -2.63 -23.32 18.58
CA GLU A 471 -3.05 -24.58 19.16
C GLU A 471 -1.90 -25.14 19.98
N GLU A 472 -2.17 -25.51 21.22
CA GLU A 472 -1.21 -25.99 22.24
C GLU A 472 -0.58 -27.37 21.89
N THR A 473 -0.46 -27.71 20.62
CA THR A 473 0.25 -28.93 20.18
C THR A 473 1.76 -28.74 20.34
N GLU A 474 2.20 -28.95 21.50
CA GLU A 474 3.43 -28.49 22.16
C GLU A 474 4.75 -29.11 21.71
N ALA A 475 4.73 -30.10 20.87
CA ALA A 475 5.94 -30.82 20.48
C ALA A 475 6.71 -30.18 19.34
N ALA A 476 6.19 -29.13 18.73
CA ALA A 476 6.81 -28.49 17.59
C ALA A 476 8.04 -27.66 18.02
N GLU A 477 9.19 -28.05 17.51
CA GLU A 477 10.44 -27.30 17.70
C GLU A 477 10.40 -25.92 17.06
N TRP A 478 9.51 -25.69 16.11
CA TRP A 478 9.28 -24.46 15.39
C TRP A 478 7.77 -24.17 15.33
N PRO A 479 7.35 -22.91 15.47
CA PRO A 479 5.92 -22.57 15.45
C PRO A 479 5.27 -22.95 14.12
N SER A 480 3.98 -23.30 14.17
CA SER A 480 3.16 -23.48 12.97
C SER A 480 3.17 -22.21 12.11
N LEU A 481 2.83 -22.32 10.82
CA LEU A 481 2.73 -21.16 9.92
C LEU A 481 1.83 -20.05 10.49
N ASN A 482 0.69 -20.43 11.07
CA ASN A 482 -0.26 -19.47 11.65
C ASN A 482 0.32 -18.76 12.88
N PHE A 483 1.08 -19.45 13.69
CA PHE A 483 1.74 -18.87 14.87
C PHE A 483 3.00 -18.08 14.51
N SER A 484 3.70 -18.45 13.43
CA SER A 484 4.85 -17.68 12.95
C SER A 484 4.48 -16.22 12.58
N GLU A 485 3.21 -15.95 12.36
CA GLU A 485 2.67 -14.63 12.08
C GLU A 485 2.78 -13.67 13.27
N PHE A 486 2.65 -14.18 14.50
CA PHE A 486 2.88 -13.41 15.71
C PHE A 486 4.27 -12.79 15.74
N PHE A 487 5.28 -13.45 15.20
CA PHE A 487 6.66 -12.97 15.19
C PHE A 487 6.95 -11.95 14.08
N SER A 488 5.96 -11.61 13.25
CA SER A 488 6.14 -10.66 12.13
C SER A 488 5.52 -9.32 12.45
N MET A 489 6.29 -8.24 12.30
CA MET A 489 5.80 -6.86 12.34
C MET A 489 5.43 -6.34 10.93
N ILE A 490 5.23 -7.23 9.97
CA ILE A 490 4.71 -6.87 8.64
C ILE A 490 3.20 -6.73 8.77
N PRO A 491 2.62 -5.55 8.43
CA PRO A 491 1.17 -5.38 8.46
C PRO A 491 0.49 -6.40 7.56
N LYS A 492 -0.46 -7.15 8.09
CA LYS A 492 -1.32 -8.02 7.30
C LYS A 492 -2.50 -7.24 6.77
N ARG A 493 -2.96 -7.67 5.60
CA ARG A 493 -4.27 -7.30 5.08
C ARG A 493 -5.10 -8.55 5.06
N GLU A 494 -6.36 -8.42 5.37
CA GLU A 494 -7.30 -9.51 5.18
C GLU A 494 -7.33 -9.88 3.70
N THR A 495 -6.97 -11.10 3.38
CA THR A 495 -6.86 -11.59 2.00
C THR A 495 -7.57 -12.91 1.84
N PHE A 496 -8.02 -13.18 0.62
CA PHE A 496 -8.49 -14.50 0.19
C PHE A 496 -7.38 -15.20 -0.57
N THR A 497 -7.14 -16.46 -0.23
CA THR A 497 -6.21 -17.29 -0.99
C THR A 497 -6.85 -17.75 -2.28
N LEU A 498 -6.17 -17.52 -3.41
CA LEU A 498 -6.60 -17.92 -4.73
C LEU A 498 -6.00 -19.28 -5.09
N TRP A 499 -6.88 -20.25 -5.34
CA TRP A 499 -6.51 -21.63 -5.63
C TRP A 499 -6.88 -22.03 -7.05
N VAL A 500 -5.93 -22.62 -7.81
CA VAL A 500 -6.22 -23.26 -9.10
C VAL A 500 -6.64 -24.70 -8.83
N GLU A 501 -7.78 -25.08 -9.37
CA GLU A 501 -8.25 -26.47 -9.37
C GLU A 501 -7.73 -27.19 -10.61
N HIS A 502 -6.91 -28.21 -10.41
CA HIS A 502 -6.53 -29.16 -11.43
C HIS A 502 -7.33 -30.42 -11.29
N GLY A 503 -7.61 -31.14 -12.38
CA GLY A 503 -8.33 -32.40 -12.35
C GLY A 503 -7.82 -33.37 -11.25
N PHE A 504 -8.71 -34.19 -10.69
CA PHE A 504 -8.47 -35.10 -9.56
C PHE A 504 -8.24 -34.45 -8.19
N GLY A 505 -8.83 -33.28 -7.94
CA GLY A 505 -8.82 -32.63 -6.61
C GLY A 505 -7.46 -32.07 -6.16
N LYS A 506 -6.48 -31.98 -7.04
CA LYS A 506 -5.22 -31.29 -6.76
C LYS A 506 -5.44 -29.77 -6.84
N ARG A 507 -5.07 -29.07 -5.77
CA ARG A 507 -5.16 -27.61 -5.67
C ARG A 507 -3.76 -27.01 -5.59
N ARG A 508 -3.52 -25.92 -6.32
CA ARG A 508 -2.28 -25.17 -6.30
C ARG A 508 -2.59 -23.72 -5.90
N LYS A 509 -1.82 -23.16 -4.98
CA LYS A 509 -1.95 -21.76 -4.57
C LYS A 509 -1.42 -20.86 -5.70
N LEU A 510 -2.31 -20.05 -6.30
CA LEU A 510 -1.95 -19.08 -7.33
C LEU A 510 -1.49 -17.75 -6.71
N GLY A 511 -2.11 -17.36 -5.59
CA GLY A 511 -1.78 -16.11 -4.92
C GLY A 511 -2.83 -15.68 -3.90
N GLU A 512 -2.94 -14.35 -3.72
CA GLU A 512 -3.85 -13.73 -2.74
C GLU A 512 -4.56 -12.53 -3.35
N LEU A 513 -5.87 -12.42 -3.05
CA LEU A 513 -6.72 -11.29 -3.42
C LEU A 513 -7.06 -10.47 -2.18
N ASP A 514 -7.14 -9.16 -2.31
CA ASP A 514 -7.60 -8.27 -1.25
C ASP A 514 -9.07 -8.56 -0.92
N SER A 515 -9.42 -8.68 0.39
CA SER A 515 -10.79 -8.97 0.83
C SER A 515 -11.77 -7.94 0.31
N SER A 516 -11.37 -6.68 0.26
CA SER A 516 -12.24 -5.61 -0.24
C SER A 516 -12.61 -5.79 -1.71
N PHE A 517 -11.70 -6.35 -2.52
CA PHE A 517 -12.00 -6.71 -3.91
C PHE A 517 -12.93 -7.90 -3.98
N VAL A 518 -12.67 -8.96 -3.18
CA VAL A 518 -13.52 -10.16 -3.16
C VAL A 518 -14.95 -9.82 -2.76
N TYR A 519 -15.12 -9.08 -1.65
CA TYR A 519 -16.46 -8.73 -1.16
C TYR A 519 -17.21 -7.73 -2.06
N ARG A 520 -16.51 -6.84 -2.78
CA ARG A 520 -17.14 -5.79 -3.59
C ARG A 520 -17.37 -6.19 -5.03
N SER A 521 -16.47 -6.97 -5.60
CA SER A 521 -16.39 -7.10 -7.06
C SER A 521 -16.41 -8.56 -7.54
N LEU A 522 -16.19 -9.56 -6.66
CA LEU A 522 -16.03 -10.93 -7.14
C LEU A 522 -17.32 -11.75 -7.05
N ALA A 523 -17.63 -12.48 -8.10
CA ALA A 523 -18.72 -13.44 -8.12
C ALA A 523 -18.32 -14.73 -8.84
N THR A 524 -18.97 -15.85 -8.47
CA THR A 524 -18.80 -17.12 -9.17
C THR A 524 -19.17 -16.99 -10.63
N GLY A 525 -18.36 -17.54 -11.52
CA GLY A 525 -18.53 -17.43 -12.99
C GLY A 525 -17.80 -16.25 -13.63
N MET A 526 -17.39 -15.24 -12.87
CA MET A 526 -16.55 -14.13 -13.38
C MET A 526 -15.21 -14.64 -13.84
N VAL A 527 -14.63 -13.91 -14.81
CA VAL A 527 -13.26 -14.11 -15.25
C VAL A 527 -12.41 -12.95 -14.72
N ILE A 528 -11.33 -13.29 -14.00
CA ILE A 528 -10.34 -12.33 -13.54
C ILE A 528 -9.01 -12.57 -14.25
N ARG A 529 -8.22 -11.50 -14.40
CA ARG A 529 -6.83 -11.61 -14.85
C ARG A 529 -5.90 -11.52 -13.65
N PHE A 530 -5.12 -12.57 -13.41
CA PHE A 530 -4.21 -12.64 -12.27
C PHE A 530 -2.98 -13.47 -12.62
N ALA A 531 -1.80 -13.07 -12.15
CA ALA A 531 -0.52 -13.68 -12.48
C ALA A 531 -0.30 -13.79 -14.00
N GLY A 532 -0.87 -12.84 -14.74
CA GLY A 532 -0.76 -12.74 -16.19
C GLY A 532 -1.64 -13.70 -17.00
N SER A 533 -2.51 -14.48 -16.37
CA SER A 533 -3.44 -15.40 -17.03
C SER A 533 -4.89 -15.07 -16.66
N ASN A 534 -5.84 -15.61 -17.44
CA ASN A 534 -7.27 -15.42 -17.19
C ASN A 534 -7.81 -16.61 -16.41
N TRP A 535 -8.59 -16.33 -15.37
CA TRP A 535 -9.12 -17.31 -14.45
C TRP A 535 -10.61 -17.12 -14.22
N LYS A 536 -11.40 -18.14 -14.47
CA LYS A 536 -12.82 -18.14 -14.17
C LYS A 536 -13.03 -18.60 -12.73
N ILE A 537 -13.78 -17.82 -11.95
CA ILE A 537 -14.12 -18.15 -10.56
C ILE A 537 -15.07 -19.34 -10.55
N SER A 538 -14.67 -20.46 -9.95
CA SER A 538 -15.50 -21.64 -9.76
C SER A 538 -16.27 -21.59 -8.45
N GLU A 539 -15.63 -21.13 -7.35
CA GLU A 539 -16.23 -21.08 -6.02
C GLU A 539 -15.58 -20.00 -5.15
N ILE A 540 -16.36 -19.39 -4.25
CA ILE A 540 -15.89 -18.46 -3.23
C ILE A 540 -16.30 -19.03 -1.86
N ASP A 541 -15.31 -19.44 -1.08
CA ASP A 541 -15.46 -19.86 0.31
C ASP A 541 -15.16 -18.68 1.25
N GLU A 542 -16.21 -17.96 1.63
CA GLU A 542 -16.07 -16.77 2.50
C GLU A 542 -15.59 -17.14 3.92
N ARG A 543 -15.93 -18.32 4.42
CA ARG A 543 -15.55 -18.75 5.78
C ARG A 543 -14.09 -19.18 5.86
N GLY A 544 -13.62 -19.90 4.84
CA GLY A 544 -12.22 -20.32 4.76
C GLY A 544 -11.31 -19.28 4.12
N HIS A 545 -11.84 -18.14 3.68
CA HIS A 545 -11.10 -17.10 2.94
C HIS A 545 -10.38 -17.68 1.72
N ASN A 546 -11.10 -18.48 0.92
CA ASN A 546 -10.57 -19.09 -0.30
C ASN A 546 -11.40 -18.72 -1.51
N VAL A 547 -10.73 -18.57 -2.63
CA VAL A 547 -11.34 -18.42 -3.97
C VAL A 547 -10.76 -19.51 -4.85
N PHE A 548 -11.63 -20.30 -5.48
CA PHE A 548 -11.22 -21.36 -6.39
C PHE A 548 -11.44 -20.93 -7.83
N VAL A 549 -10.46 -21.25 -8.69
CA VAL A 549 -10.50 -20.83 -10.10
C VAL A 549 -10.06 -21.94 -11.04
N ILE A 550 -10.56 -21.86 -12.26
CA ILE A 550 -10.17 -22.69 -13.40
C ILE A 550 -9.66 -21.79 -14.54
N GLU A 551 -8.80 -22.29 -15.39
CA GLU A 551 -8.25 -21.51 -16.50
C GLU A 551 -9.35 -21.10 -17.49
N ALA A 552 -9.28 -19.85 -17.99
CA ALA A 552 -10.21 -19.28 -18.93
C ALA A 552 -9.50 -18.72 -20.17
N LYS A 553 -10.16 -18.84 -21.35
CA LYS A 553 -9.62 -18.31 -22.61
C LYS A 553 -9.99 -16.85 -22.86
N GLU A 554 -11.06 -16.37 -22.24
CA GLU A 554 -11.57 -15.02 -22.43
C GLU A 554 -10.88 -14.03 -21.48
N GLY A 555 -10.79 -12.75 -21.89
CA GLY A 555 -10.18 -11.70 -21.10
C GLY A 555 -10.95 -11.41 -19.82
N GLY A 556 -10.25 -11.31 -18.71
CA GLY A 556 -10.82 -11.07 -17.39
C GLY A 556 -10.54 -9.68 -16.86
N GLU A 557 -11.30 -9.27 -15.86
CA GLU A 557 -11.09 -8.04 -15.09
C GLU A 557 -9.83 -8.14 -14.23
N VAL A 558 -9.04 -7.09 -14.17
CA VAL A 558 -7.85 -7.05 -13.31
C VAL A 558 -8.26 -6.69 -11.89
N PRO A 559 -7.89 -7.51 -10.87
CA PRO A 559 -8.20 -7.20 -9.48
C PRO A 559 -7.65 -5.83 -9.06
N SER A 560 -8.40 -5.14 -8.22
CA SER A 560 -7.93 -3.91 -7.58
C SER A 560 -7.29 -4.22 -6.22
N TRP A 561 -6.18 -3.56 -5.91
CA TRP A 561 -5.53 -3.61 -4.62
C TRP A 561 -5.39 -2.19 -4.07
N LYS A 562 -5.66 -2.01 -2.80
CA LYS A 562 -5.30 -0.75 -2.13
C LYS A 562 -3.79 -0.69 -2.02
N GLY A 563 -3.17 0.22 -2.80
CA GLY A 563 -1.74 0.49 -2.76
C GLY A 563 -1.40 1.52 -1.69
N GLU A 564 -0.22 1.40 -1.07
CA GLU A 564 0.43 2.50 -0.37
C GLU A 564 1.28 3.21 -1.42
N GLY A 565 0.81 4.36 -1.93
CA GLY A 565 1.62 5.23 -2.77
C GLY A 565 2.83 5.76 -1.98
N LEU A 566 3.99 5.86 -2.60
CA LEU A 566 5.11 6.56 -2.01
C LEU A 566 4.81 8.06 -1.95
N GLN A 567 5.02 8.67 -0.77
CA GLN A 567 4.77 10.09 -0.57
C GLN A 567 5.82 10.93 -1.31
N ARG A 568 5.38 12.03 -1.93
CA ARG A 568 6.26 12.98 -2.60
C ARG A 568 6.73 14.02 -1.59
N SER A 569 8.05 14.15 -1.48
CA SER A 569 8.68 15.11 -0.58
C SER A 569 8.53 16.56 -1.08
N GLU A 570 8.71 17.50 -0.15
CA GLU A 570 8.80 18.92 -0.47
C GLU A 570 9.88 19.21 -1.54
N MET A 571 11.02 18.53 -1.47
CA MET A 571 12.11 18.74 -2.41
C MET A 571 11.75 18.37 -3.84
N VAL A 572 10.97 17.27 -4.03
CA VAL A 572 10.48 16.88 -5.37
C VAL A 572 9.56 17.96 -5.93
N ALA A 573 8.64 18.47 -5.13
CA ALA A 573 7.72 19.54 -5.56
C ALA A 573 8.47 20.85 -5.89
N LYS A 574 9.43 21.25 -5.08
CA LYS A 574 10.26 22.44 -5.32
C LYS A 574 11.14 22.32 -6.56
N GLU A 575 11.71 21.14 -6.77
CA GLU A 575 12.51 20.90 -7.97
C GLU A 575 11.64 20.94 -9.23
N MET A 576 10.44 20.36 -9.16
CA MET A 576 9.45 20.46 -10.25
C MET A 576 9.11 21.92 -10.56
N LEU A 577 8.86 22.75 -9.53
CA LEU A 577 8.67 24.20 -9.70
C LEU A 577 9.86 24.88 -10.39
N THR A 578 11.09 24.51 -9.99
CA THR A 578 12.32 25.05 -10.57
C THR A 578 12.43 24.72 -12.06
N ILE A 579 12.13 23.48 -12.43
CA ILE A 579 12.15 23.02 -13.83
C ILE A 579 11.07 23.73 -14.63
N VAL A 580 9.82 23.78 -14.14
CA VAL A 580 8.72 24.49 -14.79
C VAL A 580 9.07 25.96 -15.04
N ARG A 581 9.60 26.65 -14.01
CA ARG A 581 10.04 28.04 -14.14
C ARG A 581 11.14 28.21 -15.19
N SER A 582 12.11 27.31 -15.20
CA SER A 582 13.21 27.36 -16.16
C SER A 582 12.74 27.21 -17.61
N ILE A 583 11.79 26.28 -17.84
CA ILE A 583 11.20 26.04 -19.18
C ILE A 583 10.34 27.24 -19.63
N ILE A 584 9.54 27.80 -18.71
CA ILE A 584 8.71 28.98 -19.04
C ILE A 584 9.60 30.16 -19.43
N ASN A 585 10.71 30.38 -18.71
CA ASN A 585 11.65 31.48 -18.99
C ASN A 585 12.50 31.22 -20.25
N ASN A 586 12.84 29.97 -20.52
CA ASN A 586 13.60 29.56 -21.70
C ASN A 586 13.04 28.24 -22.28
N PRO A 587 12.09 28.31 -23.22
CA PRO A 587 11.48 27.14 -23.84
C PRO A 587 12.45 26.20 -24.54
N GLN A 588 13.66 26.64 -24.87
CA GLN A 588 14.65 25.77 -25.52
C GLN A 588 15.11 24.62 -24.61
N ILE A 589 15.09 24.84 -23.30
CA ILE A 589 15.50 23.84 -22.31
C ILE A 589 14.72 22.51 -22.46
N ILE A 590 13.41 22.57 -22.75
CA ILE A 590 12.62 21.35 -22.87
C ILE A 590 13.01 20.49 -24.09
N PHE A 591 13.48 21.09 -25.18
CA PHE A 591 13.95 20.34 -26.34
C PHE A 591 15.24 19.57 -26.03
N GLU A 592 16.09 20.08 -25.15
CA GLU A 592 17.27 19.38 -24.68
C GLU A 592 16.92 18.24 -23.71
N LEU A 593 15.99 18.51 -22.78
CA LEU A 593 15.57 17.53 -21.75
C LEU A 593 14.73 16.39 -22.33
N ALA A 594 13.79 16.67 -23.22
CA ALA A 594 12.87 15.69 -23.78
C ALA A 594 13.51 14.83 -24.89
N LYS A 595 14.57 15.32 -25.55
CA LYS A 595 15.27 14.67 -26.68
C LYS A 595 14.33 14.30 -27.86
N ASP A 596 13.05 14.62 -27.77
CA ASP A 596 12.01 14.40 -28.77
C ASP A 596 11.21 15.69 -28.98
N LYS A 597 11.13 16.14 -30.23
CA LYS A 597 10.48 17.40 -30.61
C LYS A 597 8.98 17.39 -30.25
N LYS A 598 8.28 16.29 -30.53
CA LYS A 598 6.85 16.19 -30.28
C LYS A 598 6.54 16.19 -28.78
N VAL A 599 7.37 15.53 -27.97
CA VAL A 599 7.29 15.58 -26.51
C VAL A 599 7.50 17.01 -26.03
N ALA A 600 8.55 17.67 -26.48
CA ALA A 600 8.82 19.07 -26.12
C ALA A 600 7.64 20.00 -26.46
N GLU A 601 7.07 19.87 -27.66
CA GLU A 601 5.90 20.64 -28.09
C GLU A 601 4.68 20.37 -27.20
N THR A 602 4.43 19.11 -26.83
CA THR A 602 3.32 18.71 -25.93
C THR A 602 3.50 19.33 -24.53
N ILE A 603 4.72 19.29 -24.01
CA ILE A 603 5.00 19.91 -22.68
C ILE A 603 4.84 21.44 -22.75
N LEU A 604 5.31 22.09 -23.82
CA LEU A 604 5.13 23.54 -23.99
C LEU A 604 3.65 23.91 -24.12
N GLU A 605 2.85 23.10 -24.80
CA GLU A 605 1.41 23.31 -24.88
C GLU A 605 0.75 23.19 -23.50
N TYR A 606 1.13 22.18 -22.72
CA TYR A 606 0.69 22.04 -21.32
C TYR A 606 1.07 23.26 -20.49
N LEU A 607 2.32 23.73 -20.58
CA LEU A 607 2.82 24.87 -19.79
C LEU A 607 2.22 26.21 -20.21
N LYS A 608 1.72 26.37 -21.46
CA LYS A 608 0.99 27.57 -21.87
C LYS A 608 -0.29 27.80 -21.06
N GLY A 609 -0.88 26.71 -20.51
CA GLY A 609 -2.02 26.80 -19.61
C GLY A 609 -1.66 27.26 -18.19
N ILE A 610 -0.37 27.44 -17.88
CA ILE A 610 0.12 27.87 -16.57
C ILE A 610 0.55 29.34 -16.66
N GLU A 611 0.01 30.18 -15.78
CA GLU A 611 0.40 31.59 -15.72
C GLU A 611 1.82 31.75 -15.15
N SER A 612 2.71 32.38 -15.90
CA SER A 612 4.10 32.64 -15.46
C SER A 612 4.16 33.44 -14.16
N SER A 613 3.22 34.37 -13.97
CA SER A 613 3.09 35.15 -12.74
C SER A 613 2.84 34.30 -11.49
N TYR A 614 2.14 33.15 -11.63
CA TYR A 614 1.94 32.22 -10.54
C TYR A 614 3.25 31.53 -10.16
N ILE A 615 3.95 31.02 -11.16
CA ILE A 615 5.22 30.33 -10.97
C ILE A 615 6.24 31.24 -10.31
N ASP A 616 6.35 32.49 -10.75
CA ASP A 616 7.26 33.48 -10.13
C ASP A 616 6.82 33.84 -8.70
N ALA A 617 5.53 34.00 -8.44
CA ALA A 617 5.03 34.29 -7.11
C ALA A 617 5.32 33.13 -6.13
N ILE A 618 5.09 31.87 -6.56
CA ILE A 618 5.35 30.69 -5.75
C ILE A 618 6.86 30.51 -5.52
N ALA A 619 7.67 30.70 -6.54
CA ALA A 619 9.13 30.64 -6.41
C ALA A 619 9.69 31.70 -5.43
N ASN A 620 8.97 32.81 -5.24
CA ASN A 620 9.26 33.85 -4.25
C ASN A 620 8.57 33.58 -2.88
N GLY A 621 8.08 32.38 -2.65
CA GLY A 621 7.51 31.92 -1.39
C GLY A 621 6.06 32.33 -1.12
N LYS A 622 5.35 32.84 -2.13
CA LYS A 622 3.93 33.14 -2.02
C LYS A 622 3.08 31.91 -2.34
N ILE A 623 1.89 31.85 -1.78
CA ILE A 623 0.88 30.82 -2.06
C ILE A 623 -0.20 31.43 -2.93
N ILE A 624 -0.56 30.75 -4.01
CA ILE A 624 -1.68 31.16 -4.85
C ILE A 624 -2.94 30.44 -4.37
N ILE A 625 -4.03 31.19 -4.24
CA ILE A 625 -5.32 30.64 -3.86
C ILE A 625 -6.32 30.97 -4.95
N GLU A 626 -6.75 29.97 -5.67
CA GLU A 626 -7.80 30.08 -6.67
C GLU A 626 -9.15 29.81 -6.03
N HIS A 627 -10.07 30.76 -6.13
CA HIS A 627 -11.48 30.56 -5.80
C HIS A 627 -12.27 30.32 -7.06
N ILE A 628 -12.94 29.18 -7.15
CA ILE A 628 -13.78 28.76 -8.27
C ILE A 628 -15.24 28.73 -7.80
N PRO A 629 -15.99 29.88 -7.89
CA PRO A 629 -17.36 29.97 -7.35
C PRO A 629 -18.31 28.90 -7.91
N PRO A 630 -18.29 28.56 -9.22
CA PRO A 630 -19.20 27.55 -9.78
C PRO A 630 -19.02 26.16 -9.16
N LEU A 631 -17.80 25.83 -8.73
CA LEU A 631 -17.46 24.56 -8.08
C LEU A 631 -17.49 24.66 -6.55
N LYS A 632 -17.70 25.86 -5.98
CA LYS A 632 -17.57 26.12 -4.55
C LYS A 632 -16.23 25.63 -4.00
N THR A 633 -15.16 25.82 -4.76
CA THR A 633 -13.84 25.24 -4.55
C THR A 633 -12.80 26.35 -4.36
N TRP A 634 -11.90 26.14 -3.39
CA TRP A 634 -10.71 26.92 -3.14
C TRP A 634 -9.49 26.01 -3.31
N ILE A 635 -8.57 26.41 -4.18
CA ILE A 635 -7.38 25.63 -4.53
C ILE A 635 -6.14 26.39 -4.06
N PHE A 636 -5.36 25.77 -3.21
CA PHE A 636 -4.12 26.32 -2.67
C PHE A 636 -2.95 25.72 -3.45
N ILE A 637 -2.26 26.50 -4.25
CA ILE A 637 -1.11 26.09 -5.06
C ILE A 637 0.14 26.49 -4.32
N THR A 638 0.95 25.52 -3.89
CA THR A 638 2.03 25.69 -2.90
C THR A 638 3.39 25.18 -3.33
N PHE A 639 3.48 24.03 -4.00
CA PHE A 639 4.69 23.26 -4.28
C PHE A 639 5.51 22.90 -3.02
N LEU A 640 4.83 22.54 -1.93
CA LEU A 640 5.43 22.24 -0.63
C LEU A 640 5.46 20.73 -0.28
N GLY A 641 5.07 19.86 -1.21
CA GLY A 641 4.99 18.42 -0.94
C GLY A 641 3.74 18.02 -0.17
N GLU A 642 3.49 16.72 -0.07
CA GLU A 642 2.23 16.21 0.49
C GLU A 642 2.10 16.45 1.99
N ASN A 643 3.18 16.28 2.77
CA ASN A 643 3.11 16.34 4.24
C ASN A 643 2.80 17.75 4.75
N ILE A 644 3.43 18.79 4.19
CA ILE A 644 3.14 20.18 4.57
C ILE A 644 1.73 20.56 4.11
N ASN A 645 1.35 20.21 2.88
CA ASN A 645 0.02 20.48 2.35
C ASN A 645 -1.09 19.83 3.18
N ARG A 646 -0.85 18.58 3.63
CA ARG A 646 -1.77 17.84 4.51
C ARG A 646 -1.89 18.49 5.87
N THR A 647 -0.80 18.98 6.44
CA THR A 647 -0.78 19.67 7.73
C THR A 647 -1.58 20.96 7.67
N LEU A 648 -1.39 21.77 6.63
CA LEU A 648 -2.17 22.99 6.41
C LEU A 648 -3.65 22.69 6.22
N ALA A 649 -3.96 21.71 5.37
CA ALA A 649 -5.33 21.30 5.10
C ALA A 649 -6.03 20.77 6.35
N ALA A 650 -5.35 20.03 7.21
CA ALA A 650 -5.89 19.51 8.47
C ALA A 650 -6.35 20.62 9.40
N ALA A 651 -5.51 21.64 9.64
CA ALA A 651 -5.86 22.77 10.49
C ALA A 651 -7.05 23.57 9.94
N ILE A 652 -7.05 23.83 8.63
CA ILE A 652 -8.14 24.55 7.96
C ILE A 652 -9.44 23.74 8.03
N TYR A 653 -9.36 22.44 7.79
CA TYR A 653 -10.51 21.54 7.83
C TYR A 653 -11.15 21.52 9.23
N GLU A 654 -10.36 21.41 10.29
CA GLU A 654 -10.87 21.41 11.65
C GLU A 654 -11.59 22.72 11.97
N LYS A 655 -11.00 23.85 11.58
CA LYS A 655 -11.63 25.18 11.80
C LYS A 655 -12.93 25.35 11.04
N ILE A 656 -13.04 24.81 9.84
CA ILE A 656 -14.29 24.84 9.07
C ILE A 656 -15.32 23.88 9.70
N SER A 657 -14.89 22.70 10.14
CA SER A 657 -15.80 21.70 10.67
C SER A 657 -16.43 22.07 12.00
N GLU A 658 -15.91 23.07 12.72
CA GLU A 658 -16.61 23.66 13.88
C GLU A 658 -17.99 24.22 13.51
N THR A 659 -18.20 24.61 12.28
CA THR A 659 -19.41 25.28 11.81
C THR A 659 -20.14 24.57 10.68
N SER A 660 -19.48 23.66 9.95
CA SER A 660 -20.07 22.93 8.82
C SER A 660 -19.47 21.55 8.65
N LEU A 661 -20.33 20.54 8.54
CA LEU A 661 -19.92 19.14 8.27
C LEU A 661 -19.78 18.85 6.75
N LEU A 662 -20.15 19.78 5.87
CA LEU A 662 -20.15 19.60 4.41
C LEU A 662 -18.88 20.19 3.79
N VAL A 663 -17.73 19.68 4.20
CA VAL A 663 -16.43 20.08 3.67
C VAL A 663 -15.66 18.88 3.19
N LYS A 664 -15.12 18.96 1.99
CA LYS A 664 -14.23 17.96 1.42
C LYS A 664 -12.92 18.62 0.99
N TYR A 665 -11.83 17.85 1.06
CA TYR A 665 -10.54 18.34 0.60
C TYR A 665 -9.75 17.22 -0.10
N VAL A 666 -8.83 17.63 -0.96
CA VAL A 666 -7.87 16.76 -1.65
C VAL A 666 -6.47 17.32 -1.48
N ILE A 667 -5.48 16.42 -1.48
CA ILE A 667 -4.06 16.74 -1.30
C ILE A 667 -3.28 16.29 -2.52
N SER A 668 -2.33 17.12 -2.93
CA SER A 668 -1.36 16.88 -4.00
C SER A 668 0.01 17.39 -3.55
N PRO A 669 1.11 16.94 -4.14
CA PRO A 669 2.45 17.48 -3.85
C PRO A 669 2.58 18.98 -4.13
N ILE A 670 1.85 19.47 -5.14
CA ILE A 670 1.91 20.87 -5.57
C ILE A 670 0.86 21.75 -4.91
N GLY A 671 -0.06 21.17 -4.09
CA GLY A 671 -1.09 21.94 -3.41
C GLY A 671 -2.19 21.10 -2.79
N PHE A 672 -3.27 21.77 -2.42
CA PHE A 672 -4.49 21.13 -1.90
C PHE A 672 -5.72 21.95 -2.27
N ALA A 673 -6.88 21.31 -2.27
CA ALA A 673 -8.12 22.00 -2.58
C ALA A 673 -9.23 21.67 -1.56
N PHE A 674 -10.05 22.66 -1.27
CA PHE A 674 -11.27 22.54 -0.48
C PHE A 674 -12.50 22.76 -1.31
N ARG A 675 -13.51 21.93 -1.10
CA ARG A 675 -14.88 22.17 -1.54
C ARG A 675 -15.75 22.39 -0.31
N SER A 676 -16.36 23.56 -0.23
CA SER A 676 -17.21 23.96 0.90
C SER A 676 -18.42 24.70 0.39
N GLU A 677 -19.61 24.31 0.84
CA GLU A 677 -20.85 24.95 0.40
C GLU A 677 -21.18 26.23 1.18
N ILE A 678 -20.67 26.35 2.41
CA ILE A 678 -21.16 27.38 3.35
C ILE A 678 -20.03 28.32 3.78
N ILE A 679 -18.80 27.83 3.96
CA ILE A 679 -17.72 28.59 4.59
C ILE A 679 -16.54 28.75 3.64
N ASN A 680 -16.05 29.99 3.55
CA ASN A 680 -14.79 30.26 2.86
C ASN A 680 -13.60 29.76 3.69
N PRO A 681 -12.79 28.83 3.16
CA PRO A 681 -11.59 28.32 3.84
C PRO A 681 -10.57 29.39 4.21
N LEU A 682 -10.49 30.49 3.45
CA LEU A 682 -9.64 31.64 3.79
C LEU A 682 -10.12 32.36 5.04
N HIS A 683 -11.42 32.50 5.21
CA HIS A 683 -11.98 33.12 6.41
C HIS A 683 -11.67 32.22 7.64
N ALA A 684 -11.80 30.89 7.49
CA ALA A 684 -11.41 29.95 8.55
C ALA A 684 -9.91 30.09 8.86
N LEU A 685 -9.06 30.06 7.84
CA LEU A 685 -7.61 30.26 7.98
C LEU A 685 -7.27 31.58 8.68
N GLY A 686 -7.98 32.67 8.34
CA GLY A 686 -7.84 33.96 8.97
C GLY A 686 -8.14 33.95 10.48
N LYS A 687 -9.03 33.09 10.94
CA LYS A 687 -9.44 32.96 12.35
C LYS A 687 -8.52 32.07 13.18
N ILE A 688 -7.69 31.22 12.57
CA ILE A 688 -6.75 30.37 13.29
C ILE A 688 -5.67 31.24 13.93
N ASN A 689 -5.44 31.08 15.22
CA ASN A 689 -4.32 31.71 15.91
C ASN A 689 -3.07 30.83 15.79
N PRO A 690 -1.84 31.39 15.79
CA PRO A 690 -0.61 30.60 15.69
C PRO A 690 -0.46 29.54 16.80
N GLU A 691 -0.99 29.81 17.97
CA GLU A 691 -0.97 28.88 19.12
C GLU A 691 -1.99 27.74 18.95
N GLU A 692 -3.13 28.01 18.31
CA GLU A 692 -4.21 27.06 18.06
C GLU A 692 -3.89 26.11 16.88
N PHE A 693 -2.97 26.48 15.99
CA PHE A 693 -2.70 25.73 14.77
C PHE A 693 -2.26 24.28 15.05
N GLU A 694 -1.36 24.09 15.99
CA GLU A 694 -0.86 22.78 16.40
C GLU A 694 -1.98 21.91 16.99
N GLU A 695 -2.78 22.49 17.90
CA GLU A 695 -3.92 21.80 18.52
C GLU A 695 -4.95 21.33 17.48
N LEU A 696 -5.24 22.16 16.45
CA LEU A 696 -6.15 21.79 15.37
C LEU A 696 -5.61 20.64 14.53
N VAL A 697 -4.31 20.64 14.23
CA VAL A 697 -3.68 19.54 13.49
C VAL A 697 -3.71 18.25 14.32
N GLU A 698 -3.34 18.32 15.60
CA GLU A 698 -3.40 17.18 16.51
C GLU A 698 -4.80 16.59 16.62
N LYS A 699 -5.80 17.45 16.81
CA LYS A 699 -7.20 17.03 16.84
C LYS A 699 -7.61 16.32 15.55
N HIS A 700 -7.24 16.87 14.40
CA HIS A 700 -7.52 16.23 13.11
C HIS A 700 -6.87 14.85 12.99
N VAL A 701 -5.60 14.75 13.38
CA VAL A 701 -4.85 13.49 13.32
C VAL A 701 -5.49 12.44 14.22
N ILE A 702 -5.92 12.80 15.40
CA ILE A 702 -6.58 11.88 16.35
C ILE A 702 -7.95 11.44 15.83
N GLU A 703 -8.83 12.39 15.50
CA GLU A 703 -10.24 12.10 15.30
C GLU A 703 -10.59 11.70 13.84
N LYS A 704 -9.91 12.24 12.85
CA LYS A 704 -10.39 12.21 11.45
C LYS A 704 -9.40 11.66 10.45
N SER A 705 -8.10 11.60 10.78
CA SER A 705 -7.08 11.16 9.84
C SER A 705 -7.29 9.69 9.38
N PRO A 706 -7.34 9.43 8.06
CA PRO A 706 -7.40 8.09 7.54
C PRO A 706 -6.14 7.27 7.87
N PHE A 707 -5.00 7.93 8.04
CA PHE A 707 -3.73 7.30 8.37
C PHE A 707 -3.71 6.80 9.83
N THR A 708 -4.29 7.56 10.75
CA THR A 708 -4.46 7.11 12.13
C THR A 708 -5.33 5.86 12.19
N ARG A 709 -6.43 5.83 11.43
CA ARG A 709 -7.28 4.62 11.33
C ARG A 709 -6.52 3.44 10.74
N LEU A 710 -5.77 3.66 9.67
CA LEU A 710 -4.95 2.63 9.04
C LEU A 710 -3.93 2.03 10.03
N ILE A 711 -3.19 2.87 10.76
CA ILE A 711 -2.20 2.42 11.74
C ILE A 711 -2.90 1.75 12.94
N LYS A 712 -4.03 2.28 13.40
CA LYS A 712 -4.86 1.69 14.45
C LYS A 712 -5.30 0.27 14.09
N ASP A 713 -5.76 0.05 12.86
CA ASP A 713 -6.14 -1.27 12.36
C ASP A 713 -4.94 -2.21 12.30
N GLN A 714 -3.79 -1.74 11.82
CA GLN A 714 -2.54 -2.50 11.80
C GLN A 714 -2.08 -2.94 13.21
N ILE A 715 -2.17 -2.04 14.20
CA ILE A 715 -1.84 -2.36 15.59
C ILE A 715 -2.82 -3.41 16.14
N LYS A 716 -4.11 -3.25 15.87
CA LYS A 716 -5.14 -4.20 16.31
C LYS A 716 -4.96 -5.59 15.71
N GLU A 717 -4.59 -5.68 14.44
CA GLU A 717 -4.35 -6.96 13.76
C GLU A 717 -3.20 -7.74 14.39
N HIS A 718 -2.13 -7.06 14.85
CA HIS A 718 -0.98 -7.72 15.48
C HIS A 718 -1.29 -8.35 16.84
N PHE A 719 -2.13 -7.69 17.66
CA PHE A 719 -2.33 -8.08 19.08
C PHE A 719 -3.73 -8.62 19.38
N GLY A 720 -4.59 -8.75 18.35
CA GLY A 720 -6.01 -8.85 18.60
C GLY A 720 -6.55 -7.53 19.14
N PHE A 721 -7.77 -7.49 19.63
CA PHE A 721 -8.40 -6.28 20.16
C PHE A 721 -7.94 -6.04 21.61
N PRO A 722 -6.94 -5.19 21.90
CA PRO A 722 -6.65 -4.79 23.26
C PRO A 722 -7.83 -4.02 23.85
N GLN A 723 -8.02 -4.09 25.15
CA GLN A 723 -9.16 -3.43 25.79
C GLN A 723 -9.02 -1.90 25.83
N ASP A 724 -7.80 -1.39 25.82
CA ASP A 724 -7.54 0.05 25.86
C ASP A 724 -7.41 0.63 24.47
N GLU A 725 -8.58 1.00 23.90
CA GLU A 725 -8.62 1.68 22.60
C GLU A 725 -7.94 3.06 22.63
N VAL A 726 -7.92 3.74 23.79
CA VAL A 726 -7.35 5.08 23.94
C VAL A 726 -5.84 5.04 23.74
N LEU A 727 -5.16 4.04 24.32
CA LEU A 727 -3.70 3.88 24.14
C LEU A 727 -3.32 3.58 22.70
N ILE A 728 -4.10 2.72 22.03
CA ILE A 728 -3.87 2.40 20.62
C ILE A 728 -4.07 3.64 19.75
N GLU A 729 -5.12 4.41 20.00
CA GLU A 729 -5.42 5.63 19.25
C GLU A 729 -4.31 6.68 19.44
N LYS A 730 -3.83 6.85 20.68
CA LYS A 730 -2.70 7.73 21.01
C LYS A 730 -1.43 7.31 20.26
N GLU A 731 -1.09 6.02 20.25
CA GLU A 731 0.08 5.53 19.54
C GLU A 731 -0.08 5.64 18.02
N ALA A 732 -1.26 5.28 17.49
CA ALA A 732 -1.55 5.40 16.06
C ALA A 732 -1.49 6.87 15.60
N SER A 733 -2.00 7.80 16.40
CA SER A 733 -1.95 9.24 16.10
C SER A 733 -0.51 9.77 16.12
N LYS A 734 0.29 9.36 17.11
CA LYS A 734 1.71 9.72 17.20
C LYS A 734 2.48 9.26 15.95
N GLN A 735 2.28 8.01 15.54
CA GLN A 735 2.90 7.46 14.34
C GLN A 735 2.39 8.17 13.07
N ALA A 736 1.08 8.40 12.95
CA ALA A 736 0.50 9.10 11.81
C ALA A 736 1.04 10.52 11.68
N MET A 737 1.12 11.26 12.80
CA MET A 737 1.69 12.60 12.84
C MET A 737 3.14 12.60 12.32
N LYS A 738 3.97 11.69 12.78
CA LYS A 738 5.38 11.62 12.41
C LYS A 738 5.62 11.21 10.96
N ILE A 739 4.79 10.32 10.43
CA ILE A 739 4.99 9.73 9.08
C ILE A 739 4.35 10.59 7.99
N TYR A 740 3.13 11.09 8.23
CA TYR A 740 2.28 11.67 7.19
C TYR A 740 2.10 13.18 7.27
N TYR A 741 2.54 13.80 8.35
CA TYR A 741 2.40 15.25 8.56
C TYR A 741 3.75 15.89 8.83
N ASP A 742 3.93 17.12 8.40
CA ASP A 742 5.09 17.96 8.74
C ASP A 742 4.61 19.19 9.51
N LEU A 743 4.55 19.03 10.82
CA LEU A 743 4.06 20.09 11.71
C LEU A 743 4.94 21.35 11.66
N LYS A 744 6.28 21.16 11.63
CA LYS A 744 7.25 22.28 11.58
C LYS A 744 7.09 23.08 10.28
N GLY A 745 7.13 22.41 9.13
CA GLY A 745 6.95 23.05 7.83
C GLY A 745 5.55 23.67 7.69
N GLY A 746 4.52 23.02 8.25
CA GLY A 746 3.16 23.54 8.32
C GLY A 746 3.06 24.84 9.10
N ILE A 747 3.62 24.90 10.32
CA ILE A 747 3.64 26.12 11.15
C ILE A 747 4.40 27.26 10.47
N GLU A 748 5.60 26.95 9.92
CA GLU A 748 6.40 27.96 9.21
C GLU A 748 5.62 28.53 8.02
N THR A 749 4.97 27.69 7.24
CA THR A 749 4.15 28.12 6.10
C THR A 749 2.92 28.89 6.54
N PHE A 750 2.23 28.46 7.59
CA PHE A 750 1.10 29.15 8.16
C PHE A 750 1.48 30.58 8.61
N LYS A 751 2.62 30.75 9.29
CA LYS A 751 3.14 32.08 9.66
C LYS A 751 3.38 32.97 8.45
N LYS A 752 3.93 32.44 7.35
CA LYS A 752 4.09 33.19 6.08
C LYS A 752 2.74 33.63 5.51
N ILE A 753 1.75 32.76 5.52
CA ILE A 753 0.38 33.11 5.07
C ILE A 753 -0.18 34.26 5.90
N LYS A 754 -0.06 34.18 7.22
CA LYS A 754 -0.51 35.26 8.14
C LYS A 754 0.23 36.58 7.91
N SER A 755 1.46 36.51 7.43
CA SER A 755 2.26 37.73 7.08
C SER A 755 1.94 38.27 5.68
N GLY A 756 0.92 37.77 5.01
CA GLY A 756 0.46 38.29 3.71
C GLY A 756 1.18 37.64 2.50
N TYR A 757 1.91 36.55 2.67
CA TYR A 757 2.52 35.81 1.55
C TYR A 757 1.50 34.94 0.82
N LEU A 758 0.40 35.55 0.41
CA LEU A 758 -0.65 34.88 -0.37
C LEU A 758 -1.18 35.82 -1.48
N ILE A 759 -1.70 35.21 -2.55
CA ILE A 759 -2.39 35.90 -3.65
C ILE A 759 -3.70 35.16 -3.88
N GLU A 760 -4.82 35.83 -3.72
CA GLU A 760 -6.15 35.31 -4.02
C GLU A 760 -6.60 35.73 -5.41
N VAL A 761 -7.11 34.74 -6.19
CA VAL A 761 -7.62 34.96 -7.55
C VAL A 761 -8.96 34.26 -7.69
N SER A 762 -9.99 35.00 -8.12
CA SER A 762 -11.30 34.39 -8.43
C SER A 762 -11.38 34.06 -9.92
N ARG A 763 -11.84 32.88 -10.25
CA ARG A 763 -11.93 32.36 -11.62
C ARG A 763 -13.25 31.61 -11.86
N GLU A 764 -13.72 31.59 -13.10
CA GLU A 764 -14.86 30.76 -13.49
C GLU A 764 -14.49 29.30 -13.70
N LYS A 765 -13.24 29.01 -14.08
CA LYS A 765 -12.70 27.68 -14.32
C LYS A 765 -11.35 27.52 -13.61
N THR A 766 -11.02 26.30 -13.25
CA THR A 766 -9.74 25.95 -12.67
C THR A 766 -8.59 26.27 -13.63
N SER A 767 -7.46 26.72 -13.09
CA SER A 767 -6.21 26.76 -13.84
C SER A 767 -5.68 25.35 -14.12
N GLN A 768 -4.70 25.25 -15.00
CA GLN A 768 -4.02 23.99 -15.28
C GLN A 768 -3.41 23.35 -14.00
N LEU A 769 -2.79 24.18 -13.14
CA LEU A 769 -2.25 23.72 -11.85
C LEU A 769 -3.35 23.32 -10.88
N GLY A 770 -4.44 24.10 -10.84
CA GLY A 770 -5.60 23.77 -10.01
C GLY A 770 -6.25 22.45 -10.39
N GLU A 771 -6.38 22.18 -11.67
CA GLU A 771 -6.90 20.90 -12.18
C GLU A 771 -5.97 19.73 -11.86
N SER A 772 -4.66 19.92 -11.96
CA SER A 772 -3.63 18.98 -11.54
C SER A 772 -3.81 18.57 -10.08
N ILE A 773 -4.01 19.54 -9.18
CA ILE A 773 -4.22 19.29 -7.75
C ILE A 773 -5.47 18.43 -7.52
N ILE A 774 -6.56 18.74 -8.20
CA ILE A 774 -7.83 18.02 -8.05
C ILE A 774 -7.74 16.60 -8.61
N ARG A 775 -7.03 16.40 -9.72
CA ARG A 775 -6.88 15.10 -10.39
C ARG A 775 -5.95 14.14 -9.65
N TYR A 776 -4.93 14.65 -8.99
CA TYR A 776 -3.82 13.89 -8.43
C TYR A 776 -4.23 12.71 -7.55
N PRO A 777 -5.12 12.83 -6.55
CA PRO A 777 -5.46 11.73 -5.66
C PRO A 777 -6.12 10.53 -6.36
N PHE A 778 -6.59 10.74 -7.57
CA PHE A 778 -7.34 9.75 -8.35
C PHE A 778 -6.51 9.16 -9.50
N GLU A 779 -5.24 9.54 -9.63
CA GLU A 779 -4.34 9.12 -10.71
C GLU A 779 -4.92 9.31 -12.12
N ARG A 780 -5.72 10.36 -12.32
CA ARG A 780 -6.44 10.58 -13.59
C ARG A 780 -5.53 11.07 -14.70
N PRO A 781 -5.72 10.55 -15.93
CA PRO A 781 -4.99 11.05 -17.09
C PRO A 781 -5.31 12.52 -17.38
N TRP A 782 -4.34 13.22 -17.94
CA TRP A 782 -4.52 14.58 -18.44
C TRP A 782 -5.44 14.59 -19.66
N ASN A 783 -6.35 15.58 -19.73
CA ASN A 783 -7.23 15.85 -20.85
C ASN A 783 -8.29 14.77 -21.17
N VAL A 784 -8.75 14.05 -20.13
CA VAL A 784 -9.85 13.09 -20.23
C VAL A 784 -11.17 13.80 -20.03
N SER A 785 -12.18 13.47 -20.83
CA SER A 785 -13.51 14.06 -20.69
C SER A 785 -14.19 13.65 -19.38
N LEU A 786 -15.00 14.55 -18.81
CA LEU A 786 -15.79 14.25 -17.60
C LEU A 786 -16.66 13.00 -17.80
N LYS A 787 -17.19 12.79 -18.99
CA LYS A 787 -17.95 11.61 -19.37
C LYS A 787 -17.14 10.31 -19.21
N SER A 788 -15.88 10.30 -19.70
CA SER A 788 -14.99 9.14 -19.56
C SER A 788 -14.64 8.88 -18.10
N ILE A 789 -14.42 9.94 -17.32
CA ILE A 789 -14.14 9.83 -15.88
C ILE A 789 -15.34 9.23 -15.15
N ILE A 790 -16.57 9.68 -15.45
CA ILE A 790 -17.79 9.13 -14.85
C ILE A 790 -17.95 7.66 -15.23
N LYS A 791 -17.71 7.31 -16.48
CA LYS A 791 -17.76 5.93 -16.98
C LYS A 791 -16.76 5.04 -16.23
N GLU A 792 -15.50 5.47 -16.14
CA GLU A 792 -14.46 4.76 -15.39
C GLU A 792 -14.82 4.62 -13.91
N THR A 793 -15.37 5.69 -13.29
CA THR A 793 -15.82 5.66 -11.90
C THR A 793 -16.89 4.59 -11.69
N LEU A 794 -17.87 4.52 -12.57
CA LEU A 794 -18.94 3.53 -12.51
C LEU A 794 -18.42 2.11 -12.77
N GLU A 795 -17.45 1.94 -13.66
CA GLU A 795 -16.80 0.66 -13.94
C GLU A 795 -15.92 0.19 -12.79
N LYS A 796 -15.14 1.10 -12.20
CA LYS A 796 -14.16 0.80 -11.14
C LYS A 796 -14.81 0.49 -9.80
N PHE A 797 -15.90 1.18 -9.48
CA PHE A 797 -16.56 1.01 -8.18
C PHE A 797 -17.76 0.07 -8.24
N GLN A 798 -18.22 -0.33 -9.41
CA GLN A 798 -19.46 -1.10 -9.68
C GLN A 798 -20.71 -0.60 -8.91
N LEU A 799 -20.45 0.22 -7.87
CA LEU A 799 -21.36 0.86 -6.94
C LEU A 799 -20.84 2.28 -6.71
N GLY A 800 -21.38 3.27 -7.39
CA GLY A 800 -21.11 4.68 -7.11
C GLY A 800 -22.38 5.38 -6.63
N THR A 801 -22.26 6.20 -5.58
CA THR A 801 -23.31 7.20 -5.28
C THR A 801 -23.11 8.43 -6.14
N LEU A 802 -24.13 9.27 -6.27
CA LEU A 802 -23.94 10.60 -6.89
C LEU A 802 -22.84 11.39 -6.18
N ASP A 803 -22.80 11.27 -4.85
CA ASP A 803 -21.79 11.93 -4.04
C ASP A 803 -20.39 11.35 -4.33
N ASP A 804 -20.24 10.04 -4.48
CA ASP A 804 -18.97 9.42 -4.89
C ASP A 804 -18.55 9.89 -6.28
N ILE A 805 -19.50 9.98 -7.23
CA ILE A 805 -19.22 10.53 -8.56
C ILE A 805 -18.79 11.99 -8.46
N PHE A 806 -19.48 12.81 -7.67
CA PHE A 806 -19.13 14.21 -7.49
C PHE A 806 -17.80 14.37 -6.76
N GLU A 807 -17.56 13.54 -5.77
CA GLU A 807 -16.29 13.49 -5.03
C GLU A 807 -15.13 13.07 -5.92
N TYR A 808 -15.35 12.00 -6.67
CA TYR A 808 -14.33 11.43 -7.54
C TYR A 808 -14.07 12.29 -8.78
N THR A 809 -15.09 12.92 -9.34
CA THR A 809 -14.94 13.79 -10.51
C THR A 809 -14.58 15.22 -10.15
N TRP A 810 -14.79 15.63 -8.91
CA TRP A 810 -14.69 17.02 -8.47
C TRP A 810 -15.44 18.00 -9.40
N SER A 811 -16.50 17.52 -10.03
CA SER A 811 -17.23 18.26 -11.05
C SER A 811 -18.41 19.03 -10.46
N ASN A 812 -18.89 20.00 -11.23
CA ASN A 812 -20.18 20.62 -10.92
C ASN A 812 -21.29 19.54 -10.96
N PRO A 813 -22.15 19.46 -9.93
CA PRO A 813 -23.26 18.50 -9.91
C PRO A 813 -24.16 18.58 -11.14
N LEU A 814 -24.35 19.74 -11.73
CA LEU A 814 -25.16 19.91 -12.95
C LEU A 814 -24.46 19.35 -14.18
N GLU A 815 -23.15 19.58 -14.32
CA GLU A 815 -22.36 19.01 -15.42
C GLU A 815 -22.27 17.49 -15.31
N ALA A 816 -21.98 16.95 -14.13
CA ALA A 816 -21.93 15.50 -13.91
C ALA A 816 -23.28 14.84 -14.22
N LYS A 817 -24.40 15.47 -13.83
CA LYS A 817 -25.73 14.98 -14.18
C LYS A 817 -26.00 15.03 -15.67
N LYS A 818 -25.52 16.07 -16.37
CA LYS A 818 -25.65 16.17 -17.83
C LYS A 818 -24.86 15.05 -18.51
N GLU A 819 -23.60 14.83 -18.09
CA GLU A 819 -22.76 13.77 -18.65
C GLU A 819 -23.30 12.37 -18.33
N LEU A 820 -23.83 12.13 -17.12
CA LEU A 820 -24.53 10.90 -16.77
C LEU A 820 -25.73 10.65 -17.67
N ARG A 821 -26.50 11.71 -18.01
CA ARG A 821 -27.64 11.62 -18.94
C ARG A 821 -27.18 11.24 -20.34
N GLU A 822 -26.10 11.86 -20.84
CA GLU A 822 -25.55 11.50 -22.15
C GLU A 822 -25.00 10.07 -22.14
N LEU A 823 -24.30 9.69 -21.09
CA LEU A 823 -23.76 8.34 -20.92
C LEU A 823 -24.88 7.28 -20.84
N SER A 824 -26.00 7.60 -20.20
CA SER A 824 -27.17 6.68 -20.10
C SER A 824 -27.84 6.39 -21.44
N ARG A 825 -27.59 7.18 -22.47
CA ARG A 825 -28.05 6.89 -23.87
C ARG A 825 -27.14 5.92 -24.58
N GLU A 826 -25.86 5.84 -24.17
CA GLU A 826 -24.86 4.97 -24.79
C GLU A 826 -24.73 3.63 -24.07
N ILE A 827 -24.89 3.65 -22.76
CA ILE A 827 -24.78 2.47 -21.89
C ILE A 827 -25.95 2.45 -20.90
N ASN A 828 -26.40 1.25 -20.55
CA ASN A 828 -27.46 1.10 -19.56
C ASN A 828 -26.94 1.40 -18.16
N ILE A 829 -27.34 2.55 -17.61
CA ILE A 829 -27.01 2.96 -16.23
C ILE A 829 -28.24 2.73 -15.37
N ILE A 830 -28.05 2.01 -14.26
CA ILE A 830 -29.06 1.75 -13.27
C ILE A 830 -28.81 2.60 -12.04
N ALA A 831 -29.82 3.29 -11.56
CA ALA A 831 -29.76 4.07 -10.34
C ALA A 831 -30.60 3.40 -9.24
N PHE A 832 -29.98 3.17 -8.10
CA PHE A 832 -30.63 2.65 -6.89
C PHE A 832 -30.79 3.74 -5.85
N LEU A 833 -31.95 3.71 -5.18
CA LEU A 833 -32.20 4.54 -4.01
C LEU A 833 -31.64 3.87 -2.75
N ASP A 834 -30.58 4.47 -2.17
CA ASP A 834 -30.10 4.10 -0.85
C ASP A 834 -30.70 5.05 0.19
N LEU A 835 -31.56 4.53 1.03
CA LEU A 835 -32.33 5.29 2.04
C LEU A 835 -31.63 5.39 3.39
N THR A 836 -30.33 5.03 3.47
CA THR A 836 -29.60 4.97 4.73
C THR A 836 -29.15 6.33 5.25
N VAL A 837 -29.22 7.40 4.44
CA VAL A 837 -28.67 8.72 4.79
C VAL A 837 -29.77 9.68 5.21
N LYS A 838 -29.52 10.42 6.29
CA LYS A 838 -30.39 11.52 6.78
C LYS A 838 -30.36 12.70 5.82
N GLY A 839 -31.21 12.73 4.86
CA GLY A 839 -31.37 13.87 3.97
C GLY A 839 -31.94 13.45 2.61
N TRP A 840 -32.72 14.36 2.01
CA TRP A 840 -33.31 14.17 0.72
C TRP A 840 -32.71 15.19 -0.25
N SER A 841 -32.18 14.73 -1.36
CA SER A 841 -31.85 15.61 -2.50
C SER A 841 -32.80 15.33 -3.66
N ILE A 842 -33.03 16.33 -4.48
CA ILE A 842 -33.74 16.16 -5.74
C ILE A 842 -32.72 15.70 -6.77
N ALA A 843 -32.79 14.45 -7.18
CA ALA A 843 -32.00 13.93 -8.30
C ALA A 843 -32.91 13.61 -9.47
N LYS A 844 -32.42 13.84 -10.67
CA LYS A 844 -33.07 13.38 -11.89
C LYS A 844 -32.50 12.03 -12.28
N VAL A 845 -33.33 11.03 -12.46
CA VAL A 845 -32.95 9.69 -12.88
C VAL A 845 -33.30 9.52 -14.35
N PRO A 846 -32.41 8.91 -15.17
CA PRO A 846 -32.70 8.75 -16.59
C PRO A 846 -33.85 7.74 -16.81
N LEU A 847 -34.88 8.24 -17.47
CA LEU A 847 -36.00 7.44 -17.96
C LEU A 847 -36.26 7.82 -19.41
N GLU A 848 -35.94 6.92 -20.33
CA GLU A 848 -36.05 7.10 -21.78
C GLU A 848 -35.50 8.45 -22.30
N GLU A 849 -36.32 9.38 -22.72
CA GLU A 849 -35.87 10.68 -23.27
C GLU A 849 -35.75 11.78 -22.24
N GLU A 850 -36.33 11.63 -21.04
CA GLU A 850 -36.33 12.63 -19.99
C GLU A 850 -35.89 12.06 -18.63
N TRP A 851 -35.23 12.90 -17.82
CA TRP A 851 -34.90 12.56 -16.44
C TRP A 851 -36.11 12.79 -15.57
N ALA A 852 -36.68 11.74 -15.01
CA ALA A 852 -37.71 11.88 -13.98
C ALA A 852 -37.12 12.58 -12.74
N THR A 853 -37.85 13.60 -12.25
CA THR A 853 -37.50 14.27 -11.02
C THR A 853 -38.02 13.46 -9.84
N ILE A 854 -37.13 12.75 -9.17
CA ILE A 854 -37.44 11.96 -7.98
C ILE A 854 -36.75 12.60 -6.80
N LYS A 855 -37.46 12.75 -5.67
CA LYS A 855 -36.79 13.06 -4.39
C LYS A 855 -36.04 11.82 -3.96
N ILE A 856 -34.73 11.88 -4.10
CA ILE A 856 -33.84 10.77 -3.78
C ILE A 856 -33.05 11.12 -2.50
N PRO A 857 -32.85 10.15 -1.59
CA PRO A 857 -31.87 10.32 -0.51
C PRO A 857 -30.50 10.68 -1.08
N VAL A 858 -29.68 11.33 -0.28
CA VAL A 858 -28.36 11.88 -0.69
C VAL A 858 -27.45 10.85 -1.35
N ALA A 859 -27.61 9.56 -1.00
CA ALA A 859 -26.85 8.48 -1.56
C ALA A 859 -27.67 7.67 -2.58
N THR A 860 -27.44 7.87 -3.87
CA THR A 860 -27.99 7.04 -4.94
C THR A 860 -26.86 6.25 -5.57
N LYS A 861 -26.98 4.93 -5.53
CA LYS A 861 -26.01 4.01 -6.13
C LYS A 861 -26.31 3.78 -7.61
N PHE A 862 -25.30 3.77 -8.46
CA PHE A 862 -25.40 3.57 -9.90
C PHE A 862 -24.65 2.33 -10.33
N PHE A 863 -25.17 1.62 -11.34
CA PHE A 863 -24.54 0.46 -11.95
C PHE A 863 -24.62 0.54 -13.47
N ILE A 864 -23.62 -0.03 -14.12
CA ILE A 864 -23.63 -0.22 -15.58
C ILE A 864 -24.13 -1.61 -15.90
N ILE A 865 -25.12 -1.72 -16.78
CA ILE A 865 -25.60 -3.00 -17.30
C ILE A 865 -25.21 -3.10 -18.76
N ARG A 866 -24.48 -4.15 -19.09
CA ARG A 866 -24.05 -4.48 -20.45
C ARG A 866 -24.86 -5.62 -21.03
N ASN A 867 -25.31 -6.53 -20.19
CA ASN A 867 -26.02 -7.74 -20.56
C ASN A 867 -26.94 -8.25 -19.41
N GLU A 868 -27.68 -9.30 -19.66
CA GLU A 868 -28.56 -9.91 -18.67
C GLU A 868 -27.79 -10.48 -17.46
N GLU A 869 -26.55 -10.94 -17.64
CA GLU A 869 -25.69 -11.42 -16.53
C GLU A 869 -25.31 -10.31 -15.54
N ASP A 870 -25.07 -9.09 -16.03
CA ASP A 870 -24.83 -7.94 -15.14
C ASP A 870 -26.05 -7.62 -14.29
N LEU A 871 -27.26 -7.78 -14.85
CA LEU A 871 -28.51 -7.60 -14.13
C LEU A 871 -28.67 -8.63 -13.01
N GLU A 872 -28.38 -9.90 -13.29
CA GLU A 872 -28.42 -10.97 -12.28
C GLU A 872 -27.37 -10.77 -11.18
N LYS A 873 -26.17 -10.30 -11.53
CA LYS A 873 -25.11 -9.99 -10.55
C LYS A 873 -25.55 -8.86 -9.62
N ILE A 874 -26.09 -7.79 -10.19
CA ILE A 874 -26.58 -6.65 -9.42
C ILE A 874 -27.73 -7.09 -8.49
N GLN A 875 -28.61 -7.94 -8.97
CA GLN A 875 -29.70 -8.51 -8.14
C GLN A 875 -29.15 -9.34 -6.97
N LYS A 876 -28.12 -10.17 -7.23
CA LYS A 876 -27.46 -10.98 -6.19
C LYS A 876 -26.73 -10.11 -5.16
N GLU A 877 -26.07 -9.04 -5.58
CA GLU A 877 -25.41 -8.10 -4.67
C GLU A 877 -26.40 -7.30 -3.83
N LEU A 878 -27.49 -6.85 -4.41
CA LEU A 878 -28.53 -6.16 -3.66
C LEU A 878 -29.17 -7.05 -2.60
N VAL A 879 -29.29 -8.34 -2.89
CA VAL A 879 -29.73 -9.35 -1.91
C VAL A 879 -28.66 -9.56 -0.82
N LYS A 880 -27.37 -9.56 -1.17
CA LYS A 880 -26.26 -9.68 -0.21
C LYS A 880 -26.14 -8.47 0.72
N GLU A 881 -26.29 -7.25 0.24
CA GLU A 881 -26.29 -6.06 1.07
C GLU A 881 -27.45 -6.02 2.08
N LYS A 882 -28.54 -6.72 1.81
CA LYS A 882 -29.65 -6.91 2.79
C LYS A 882 -29.32 -7.89 3.92
N PHE A 883 -28.37 -8.78 3.74
CA PHE A 883 -28.02 -9.83 4.69
C PHE A 883 -27.45 -9.35 6.03
N PRO A 884 -26.60 -8.31 6.11
CA PRO A 884 -26.11 -7.80 7.39
C PRO A 884 -27.23 -7.24 8.27
N LEU A 885 -28.29 -6.74 7.66
CA LEU A 885 -29.43 -6.13 8.35
C LEU A 885 -30.37 -7.13 9.04
N THR A 886 -30.58 -8.27 8.40
CA THR A 886 -31.37 -9.34 9.00
C THR A 886 -30.68 -9.99 10.20
N LYS A 887 -29.36 -9.91 10.29
CA LYS A 887 -28.59 -10.38 11.45
C LYS A 887 -28.57 -9.39 12.62
N LEU A 888 -28.75 -8.10 12.37
CA LEU A 888 -28.66 -7.06 13.40
C LEU A 888 -30.01 -6.71 14.04
N LEU A 889 -31.11 -6.99 13.36
CA LEU A 889 -32.44 -6.61 13.83
C LEU A 889 -33.43 -7.73 13.45
N ASN A 890 -34.23 -8.22 14.38
CA ASN A 890 -35.43 -9.02 14.11
C ASN A 890 -36.48 -8.16 13.36
N LEU A 891 -36.12 -7.70 12.17
CA LEU A 891 -37.00 -6.90 11.32
C LEU A 891 -37.81 -7.84 10.40
N GLN A 892 -39.10 -7.83 10.57
CA GLN A 892 -40.02 -8.38 9.56
C GLN A 892 -40.36 -7.26 8.58
N ILE A 893 -39.95 -7.38 7.33
CA ILE A 893 -40.41 -6.51 6.24
C ILE A 893 -41.56 -7.20 5.54
N GLU A 894 -42.70 -6.55 5.53
CA GLU A 894 -43.90 -7.02 4.86
C GLU A 894 -44.23 -6.11 3.69
N PHE A 895 -44.23 -6.65 2.47
CA PHE A 895 -44.70 -5.96 1.29
C PHE A 895 -46.19 -6.28 1.12
N VAL A 896 -47.02 -5.24 1.14
CA VAL A 896 -48.43 -5.36 0.85
C VAL A 896 -48.67 -4.81 -0.54
N PHE A 897 -49.10 -5.67 -1.43
CA PHE A 897 -49.50 -5.31 -2.79
C PHE A 897 -51.02 -5.14 -2.82
N THR A 898 -51.48 -4.04 -3.38
CA THR A 898 -52.92 -3.92 -3.76
C THR A 898 -52.99 -4.05 -5.26
N VAL A 899 -53.65 -5.05 -5.72
CA VAL A 899 -53.83 -5.34 -7.14
C VAL A 899 -55.25 -4.89 -7.54
N VAL A 900 -55.36 -4.11 -8.61
CA VAL A 900 -56.64 -3.67 -9.15
C VAL A 900 -56.92 -4.41 -10.44
N SER A 901 -58.01 -5.12 -10.47
CA SER A 901 -58.50 -5.80 -11.69
C SER A 901 -60.00 -5.55 -11.86
N GLY A 902 -60.40 -4.96 -12.96
CA GLY A 902 -61.80 -4.66 -13.24
C GLY A 902 -62.48 -3.75 -12.19
N GLY A 903 -61.73 -2.85 -11.54
CA GLY A 903 -62.23 -1.95 -10.51
C GLY A 903 -62.30 -2.53 -9.08
N VAL A 904 -61.86 -3.77 -8.87
CA VAL A 904 -61.78 -4.40 -7.56
C VAL A 904 -60.33 -4.35 -7.03
N GLU A 905 -60.16 -3.88 -5.78
CA GLU A 905 -58.87 -3.85 -5.10
C GLU A 905 -58.70 -5.10 -4.22
N GLU A 906 -57.69 -5.92 -4.51
CA GLU A 906 -57.33 -7.08 -3.70
C GLU A 906 -55.95 -6.90 -3.08
N PRO A 907 -55.81 -6.98 -1.74
CA PRO A 907 -54.51 -6.88 -1.06
C PRO A 907 -53.81 -8.26 -1.03
N TYR A 908 -52.55 -8.26 -1.44
CA TYR A 908 -51.62 -9.37 -1.24
C TYR A 908 -50.48 -8.97 -0.32
N SER A 909 -50.22 -9.83 0.68
CA SER A 909 -49.10 -9.63 1.62
C SER A 909 -48.00 -10.68 1.44
N LEU A 910 -46.77 -10.27 1.41
CA LEU A 910 -45.58 -11.14 1.27
C LEU A 910 -44.60 -10.84 2.37
N LYS A 911 -44.32 -11.85 3.23
CA LYS A 911 -43.26 -11.80 4.22
C LYS A 911 -41.92 -12.21 3.59
N ILE A 912 -40.85 -11.45 3.87
CA ILE A 912 -39.62 -11.56 3.12
C ILE A 912 -38.61 -12.51 3.72
N THR A 913 -38.18 -13.47 2.90
CA THR A 913 -36.80 -13.94 2.84
C THR A 913 -36.18 -13.78 1.44
N ASN A 914 -36.97 -13.73 0.36
CA ASN A 914 -36.51 -13.55 -1.03
C ASN A 914 -37.48 -12.69 -1.86
N ALA A 915 -37.95 -11.60 -1.33
CA ALA A 915 -39.10 -10.86 -1.86
C ALA A 915 -38.91 -10.27 -3.25
N PHE A 916 -37.71 -9.89 -3.62
CA PHE A 916 -37.50 -9.16 -4.86
C PHE A 916 -37.70 -10.02 -6.10
N GLU A 917 -37.14 -11.23 -6.13
CA GLU A 917 -37.32 -12.18 -7.23
C GLU A 917 -38.79 -12.65 -7.33
N ILE A 918 -39.41 -12.86 -6.19
CA ILE A 918 -40.83 -13.31 -6.17
C ILE A 918 -41.76 -12.21 -6.66
N VAL A 919 -41.49 -10.95 -6.34
CA VAL A 919 -42.27 -9.80 -6.80
C VAL A 919 -42.12 -9.63 -8.30
N LEU A 920 -40.89 -9.69 -8.80
CA LEU A 920 -40.62 -9.60 -10.22
C LEU A 920 -41.27 -10.74 -11.01
N ASP A 921 -41.09 -11.95 -10.54
CA ASP A 921 -41.68 -13.16 -11.19
C ASP A 921 -43.21 -13.12 -11.18
N LYS A 922 -43.82 -12.63 -10.10
CA LYS A 922 -45.28 -12.44 -10.06
C LYS A 922 -45.77 -11.31 -10.96
N LEU A 923 -45.06 -10.17 -11.03
CA LEU A 923 -45.40 -9.08 -11.93
C LEU A 923 -45.28 -9.50 -13.41
N ILE A 924 -44.19 -10.22 -13.75
CA ILE A 924 -43.97 -10.75 -15.09
C ILE A 924 -45.06 -11.77 -15.44
N LYS A 925 -45.35 -12.75 -14.57
CA LYS A 925 -46.36 -13.74 -14.78
C LYS A 925 -47.78 -13.13 -14.89
N SER A 926 -48.09 -12.15 -14.04
CA SER A 926 -49.40 -11.51 -14.04
C SER A 926 -49.65 -10.72 -15.32
N ARG A 927 -48.63 -10.12 -15.92
CA ARG A 927 -48.76 -9.45 -17.20
C ARG A 927 -48.89 -10.43 -18.35
N ILE A 928 -48.09 -11.48 -18.39
CA ILE A 928 -48.24 -12.54 -19.41
C ILE A 928 -49.68 -13.08 -19.42
N GLU A 929 -50.27 -13.17 -18.25
CA GLU A 929 -51.64 -13.62 -18.08
C GLU A 929 -52.72 -12.51 -18.23
N LYS A 930 -52.31 -11.22 -18.48
CA LYS A 930 -53.18 -10.05 -18.60
C LYS A 930 -54.18 -9.87 -17.45
N LYS A 931 -53.74 -10.17 -16.21
CA LYS A 931 -54.65 -10.23 -15.04
C LYS A 931 -54.82 -8.89 -14.31
N TYR A 932 -53.95 -7.91 -14.53
CA TYR A 932 -53.93 -6.70 -13.70
C TYR A 932 -53.78 -5.44 -14.54
N ASP A 933 -54.57 -4.42 -14.22
CA ASP A 933 -54.50 -3.09 -14.84
C ASP A 933 -53.54 -2.18 -14.07
N LYS A 934 -53.43 -2.39 -12.73
CA LYS A 934 -52.61 -1.58 -11.85
C LYS A 934 -52.14 -2.35 -10.64
N VAL A 935 -50.87 -2.17 -10.22
CA VAL A 935 -50.32 -2.75 -9.00
C VAL A 935 -49.80 -1.65 -8.09
N ASP A 936 -50.27 -1.59 -6.85
CA ASP A 936 -49.87 -0.68 -5.81
C ASP A 936 -49.03 -1.45 -4.79
N LEU A 937 -47.76 -1.03 -4.60
CA LEU A 937 -46.81 -1.63 -3.67
C LEU A 937 -46.71 -0.80 -2.40
N LYS A 938 -47.22 -1.34 -1.27
CA LYS A 938 -47.02 -0.74 0.05
C LYS A 938 -45.99 -1.50 0.84
N VAL A 939 -44.95 -0.78 1.30
CA VAL A 939 -43.89 -1.37 2.13
C VAL A 939 -44.16 -1.02 3.60
N HIS A 940 -44.39 -2.03 4.42
CA HIS A 940 -44.52 -1.90 5.87
C HIS A 940 -43.26 -2.43 6.56
N ILE A 941 -42.71 -1.61 7.44
CA ILE A 941 -41.56 -2.01 8.28
C ILE A 941 -41.99 -1.99 9.73
N SER A 942 -41.92 -3.15 10.40
CA SER A 942 -42.23 -3.26 11.83
C SER A 942 -41.00 -3.66 12.65
N GLY A 943 -40.70 -2.92 13.73
CA GLY A 943 -39.60 -3.22 14.66
C GLY A 943 -39.41 -2.11 15.70
N THR A 944 -38.88 -2.46 16.89
CA THR A 944 -38.93 -1.64 18.10
C THR A 944 -37.73 -0.71 18.34
N ARG A 945 -36.75 -0.60 17.48
CA ARG A 945 -35.73 0.46 17.50
C ARG A 945 -35.21 0.74 16.12
N ILE A 946 -35.38 1.97 15.71
CA ILE A 946 -35.27 2.44 14.34
C ILE A 946 -33.89 3.06 14.15
N THR A 947 -33.01 2.32 13.49
CA THR A 947 -32.19 2.95 12.47
C THR A 947 -32.77 2.48 11.14
N MET A 948 -33.59 3.31 10.52
CA MET A 948 -34.31 2.92 9.31
C MET A 948 -33.32 2.85 8.15
N ILE A 949 -33.07 1.65 7.69
CA ILE A 949 -32.42 1.38 6.41
C ILE A 949 -33.53 1.03 5.42
N HIS A 950 -33.77 1.90 4.47
CA HIS A 950 -34.79 1.72 3.47
C HIS A 950 -34.13 1.35 2.14
N TYR A 951 -34.46 0.22 1.59
CA TYR A 951 -34.12 -0.16 0.23
C TYR A 951 -35.32 0.10 -0.69
N GLY A 952 -35.13 0.98 -1.66
CA GLY A 952 -36.11 1.20 -2.73
C GLY A 952 -36.10 0.07 -3.74
N VAL A 953 -37.18 -0.10 -4.48
CA VAL A 953 -37.17 -0.91 -5.69
C VAL A 953 -36.17 -0.28 -6.66
N PRO A 954 -35.21 -1.04 -7.20
CA PRO A 954 -34.24 -0.51 -8.12
C PRO A 954 -34.88 0.18 -9.32
N VAL A 955 -34.58 1.44 -9.55
CA VAL A 955 -35.07 2.20 -10.71
C VAL A 955 -34.72 1.51 -12.03
N ALA A 956 -33.64 0.75 -12.03
CA ALA A 956 -33.23 -0.09 -13.14
C ALA A 956 -34.20 -1.19 -13.48
N LEU A 957 -34.72 -1.82 -12.46
CA LEU A 957 -35.74 -2.82 -12.67
C LEU A 957 -36.96 -2.17 -13.29
N LEU A 958 -37.33 -0.99 -12.82
CA LEU A 958 -38.44 -0.23 -13.38
C LEU A 958 -38.17 0.12 -14.85
N ARG A 959 -36.96 0.53 -15.20
CA ARG A 959 -36.53 0.80 -16.58
C ARG A 959 -36.53 -0.48 -17.43
N TYR A 960 -36.03 -1.58 -16.90
CA TYR A 960 -36.10 -2.88 -17.58
C TYR A 960 -37.56 -3.29 -17.85
N LEU A 961 -38.43 -3.10 -16.87
CA LEU A 961 -39.87 -3.40 -17.01
C LEU A 961 -40.51 -2.50 -18.06
N ILE A 962 -40.13 -1.22 -18.16
CA ILE A 962 -40.61 -0.31 -19.23
C ILE A 962 -40.02 -0.72 -20.58
N GLN A 963 -38.72 -1.01 -20.68
CA GLN A 963 -38.08 -1.43 -21.93
C GLN A 963 -38.59 -2.75 -22.48
N LYS A 964 -39.03 -3.63 -21.60
CA LYS A 964 -39.69 -4.90 -21.98
C LYS A 964 -41.22 -4.75 -22.13
N ASP A 965 -41.71 -3.50 -22.15
CA ASP A 965 -43.14 -3.19 -22.23
C ASP A 965 -44.00 -3.88 -21.16
N ILE A 966 -43.44 -4.15 -20.00
CA ILE A 966 -44.13 -4.81 -18.88
C ILE A 966 -44.94 -3.78 -18.07
N ILE A 967 -44.39 -2.56 -17.92
CA ILE A 967 -45.11 -1.41 -17.34
C ILE A 967 -44.98 -0.21 -18.27
N THR A 968 -45.95 0.69 -18.28
CA THR A 968 -45.89 1.93 -19.05
C THR A 968 -45.27 3.06 -18.26
N SER A 969 -45.58 3.12 -16.98
CA SER A 969 -45.05 4.14 -16.08
C SER A 969 -45.07 3.68 -14.61
N TYR A 970 -44.47 4.46 -13.73
CA TYR A 970 -44.60 4.29 -12.29
C TYR A 970 -44.67 5.63 -11.58
N THR A 971 -45.37 5.67 -10.45
CA THR A 971 -45.46 6.86 -9.59
C THR A 971 -45.03 6.50 -8.17
N LEU A 972 -44.10 7.25 -7.60
CA LEU A 972 -43.70 7.12 -6.21
C LEU A 972 -44.50 8.12 -5.36
N LEU A 973 -45.38 7.63 -4.50
CA LEU A 973 -46.12 8.46 -3.55
C LEU A 973 -45.47 8.40 -2.17
N GLU A 974 -45.11 9.56 -1.65
CA GLU A 974 -44.56 9.73 -0.32
C GLU A 974 -45.67 10.06 0.68
N LYS A 975 -45.97 9.16 1.61
CA LYS A 975 -46.87 9.45 2.75
C LYS A 975 -46.06 9.50 4.04
N GLY A 976 -45.72 10.72 4.44
CA GLY A 976 -45.25 11.08 5.78
C GLY A 976 -44.04 10.33 6.34
N ILE A 977 -43.00 11.04 6.69
CA ILE A 977 -41.71 10.51 7.22
C ILE A 977 -41.92 9.75 8.55
N ALA A 978 -42.96 10.08 9.31
CA ALA A 978 -43.24 9.48 10.63
C ALA A 978 -43.86 8.06 10.58
N SER A 979 -44.42 7.62 9.45
CA SER A 979 -45.13 6.34 9.36
C SER A 979 -44.31 5.23 8.69
N GLY A 980 -43.14 5.50 8.12
CA GLY A 980 -42.31 4.53 7.40
C GLY A 980 -42.98 3.88 6.18
N ARG A 981 -44.09 4.46 5.69
CA ARG A 981 -44.88 3.89 4.59
C ARG A 981 -44.54 4.59 3.29
N ARG A 982 -44.23 3.81 2.25
CA ARG A 982 -44.02 4.26 0.89
C ARG A 982 -44.83 3.44 -0.07
N GLN A 983 -45.38 4.10 -1.09
CA GLN A 983 -46.25 3.51 -2.07
C GLN A 983 -45.65 3.73 -3.46
N LEU A 984 -45.46 2.65 -4.21
CA LEU A 984 -45.03 2.68 -5.59
C LEU A 984 -46.18 2.16 -6.46
N ILE A 985 -46.62 2.99 -7.38
CA ILE A 985 -47.74 2.63 -8.27
C ILE A 985 -47.15 2.37 -9.65
N PHE A 986 -47.46 1.21 -10.21
CA PHE A 986 -47.09 0.83 -11.58
C PHE A 986 -48.30 0.90 -12.49
N GLU A 987 -48.11 1.43 -13.68
CA GLU A 987 -49.12 1.41 -14.73
C GLU A 987 -48.70 0.41 -15.80
N PHE A 988 -49.63 -0.39 -16.26
CA PHE A 988 -49.42 -1.41 -17.30
C PHE A 988 -50.02 -0.91 -18.62
N PRO A 989 -49.44 -1.30 -19.81
CA PRO A 989 -49.96 -0.93 -21.12
C PRO A 989 -51.34 -1.45 -21.38
#